data_0edbafc40ed966d0fd545c7773c21a14
#
_entry.id   0edbafc40ed966d0fd545c7773c21a14
#
_cell.length_a   1.000
_cell.length_b   1.000
_cell.length_c   1.000
_cell.angle_alpha   90.00
_cell.angle_beta   90.00
_cell.angle_gamma   90.00
#
_symmetry.space_group_name_H-M   'P 1'
#
loop_
_entity.id
_entity.type
_entity.pdbx_description
1 polymer ?
#
loop_
_entity_poly.entity_id
_entity_poly.type
_entity_poly.pdbx_seq_one_letter_code
_entity_poly.pdbx_strand_id
1 'polypeptide(L)'
;MIKRTLLGLSLALAIPAHAAPPPNIVLMLTDDLGWQDVKCYDIDAPSPMETPNIDALAKRGVLFRHGYSPAPSCTPSRCAIMSGNHPARAQTTHVSGGKPPGANKNQRMITPWFSGRMPANEQTIARTLRENGYATGHTGKWHMAASHDGFPGALDQGFDFTTGGRGVTQGMGDRLQNFATDQPGDPYRLDAEGFPADSVTVDALKFMETNKAKPFFLYYATWLVHNPIHSRSKALLDKYAQKLGVDPANPKDWSTEEGQKNPFYCAMVETLDHYVGQLVTFLETTDDPRNPGHKLIDNTYIFFTSDNGGAEGGRGEGECFTDNAPLVGGKTWVREGGVRVPFLVAGPGIPAGKESDVMVNGLDFYPTILSMAGVKKPEGKNLDGANLLPLLTGAVEDSALVLDQNGKQRTDMMWHYPHGKNQSTIRSGDFKLIRNYDTDSGKPPALELYQLVDTKDGKSARVDIEEAKNLAAEQPEKAAELNTRLTEILSEMKASLPYWNPNCQKTPVTNHEKVPAVTGHTVDGQTVTATFQENGARVVRADAIYTTKDSPGEWFRLIGEVDNGTAKLALPPEATETFINLIDENNFMVSYPQAAAAKAEGGGDGEEGGGAAVGGAIPLAVTVKGSAPSHAQEDKKEIQFNKLDADKSGTLTMAEYTSIAKGPEREAAFTARDTDKDGSLTLLEFSTAPAKK
;
A
#
# COMPACT_ATOMS: atom_id res chain seq x y z
N MET A 1 53.38 -3.07 71.84
CA MET A 1 51.93 -3.07 71.51
C MET A 1 51.74 -2.76 70.01
N ILE A 2 51.59 -3.75 69.20
CA ILE A 2 51.41 -3.61 67.74
C ILE A 2 49.91 -3.69 67.46
N LYS A 3 49.32 -2.58 67.00
CA LYS A 3 47.93 -2.56 66.54
C LYS A 3 47.87 -3.09 65.11
N ARG A 4 47.21 -4.25 64.91
CA ARG A 4 46.85 -4.77 63.60
C ARG A 4 45.51 -4.12 63.16
N THR A 5 45.59 -3.31 62.10
CA THR A 5 44.38 -2.80 61.40
C THR A 5 43.95 -3.84 60.41
N LEU A 6 42.77 -4.44 60.57
CA LEU A 6 42.13 -5.27 59.57
C LEU A 6 41.50 -4.38 58.50
N LEU A 7 42.01 -4.45 57.27
CA LEU A 7 41.39 -3.91 56.07
C LEU A 7 40.33 -4.89 55.56
N GLY A 8 39.05 -4.56 55.75
CA GLY A 8 37.96 -5.33 55.15
C GLY A 8 37.87 -5.04 53.66
N LEU A 9 38.16 -6.03 52.81
CA LEU A 9 38.01 -6.00 51.39
C LEU A 9 36.55 -6.31 51.05
N SER A 10 35.73 -5.25 50.76
CA SER A 10 34.37 -5.45 50.23
C SER A 10 34.46 -5.82 48.77
N LEU A 11 34.22 -7.12 48.50
CA LEU A 11 34.10 -7.64 47.12
C LEU A 11 32.72 -7.19 46.57
N ALA A 12 32.66 -6.10 45.82
CA ALA A 12 31.49 -5.74 45.04
C ALA A 12 31.37 -6.76 43.92
N LEU A 13 30.40 -7.67 44.03
CA LEU A 13 29.96 -8.52 42.91
C LEU A 13 29.40 -7.60 41.84
N ALA A 14 30.19 -7.35 40.78
CA ALA A 14 29.70 -6.78 39.55
C ALA A 14 28.72 -7.76 38.92
N ILE A 15 27.43 -7.52 39.08
CA ILE A 15 26.40 -8.22 38.31
C ILE A 15 26.67 -7.85 36.83
N PRO A 16 26.92 -8.80 35.93
CA PRO A 16 27.08 -8.48 34.53
C PRO A 16 25.80 -7.80 34.06
N ALA A 17 25.92 -6.56 33.58
CA ALA A 17 24.83 -5.89 32.91
C ALA A 17 24.41 -6.77 31.73
N HIS A 18 23.32 -7.51 31.84
CA HIS A 18 22.74 -8.20 30.71
C HIS A 18 22.40 -7.13 29.68
N ALA A 19 22.89 -7.29 28.45
CA ALA A 19 22.44 -6.46 27.35
C ALA A 19 20.91 -6.59 27.26
N ALA A 20 20.23 -5.47 27.11
CA ALA A 20 18.78 -5.48 26.94
C ALA A 20 18.39 -6.43 25.79
N PRO A 21 17.34 -7.25 25.96
CA PRO A 21 16.91 -8.14 24.88
C PRO A 21 16.51 -7.33 23.63
N PRO A 22 16.62 -7.90 22.42
CA PRO A 22 16.17 -7.25 21.20
C PRO A 22 14.72 -6.75 21.36
N PRO A 23 14.40 -5.50 20.94
CA PRO A 23 13.08 -4.92 21.15
C PRO A 23 12.00 -5.60 20.32
N ASN A 24 10.75 -5.51 20.75
CA ASN A 24 9.61 -5.79 19.90
C ASN A 24 9.33 -4.58 19.02
N ILE A 25 8.67 -4.81 17.90
CA ILE A 25 8.28 -3.77 16.94
C ILE A 25 6.83 -4.00 16.54
N VAL A 26 6.00 -2.98 16.70
CA VAL A 26 4.59 -2.97 16.26
C VAL A 26 4.41 -1.84 15.28
N LEU A 27 4.10 -2.18 14.03
CA LEU A 27 3.74 -1.25 12.98
C LEU A 27 2.22 -1.28 12.79
N MET A 28 1.54 -0.24 13.24
CA MET A 28 0.11 -0.04 13.06
C MET A 28 -0.12 0.82 11.82
N LEU A 29 -0.66 0.21 10.77
CA LEU A 29 -1.00 0.88 9.52
C LEU A 29 -2.50 0.91 9.34
N THR A 30 -3.07 2.10 9.32
CA THR A 30 -4.48 2.34 9.03
C THR A 30 -4.71 2.48 7.53
N ASP A 31 -5.96 2.47 7.12
CA ASP A 31 -6.39 2.50 5.72
C ASP A 31 -7.28 3.73 5.50
N ASP A 32 -6.84 4.63 4.62
CA ASP A 32 -7.55 5.87 4.26
C ASP A 32 -7.78 6.87 5.43
N LEU A 33 -6.97 6.85 6.49
CA LEU A 33 -7.12 7.78 7.61
C LEU A 33 -6.46 9.12 7.28
N GLY A 34 -7.26 10.19 7.28
CA GLY A 34 -6.78 11.55 7.01
C GLY A 34 -5.96 12.13 8.17
N TRP A 35 -5.13 13.13 7.84
CA TRP A 35 -4.28 13.80 8.82
C TRP A 35 -5.07 14.48 9.94
N GLN A 36 -6.20 15.10 9.61
CA GLN A 36 -7.13 15.79 10.53
C GLN A 36 -8.17 14.85 11.18
N ASP A 37 -8.14 13.56 10.89
CA ASP A 37 -9.08 12.60 11.49
C ASP A 37 -8.64 12.18 12.90
N VAL A 38 -7.44 12.58 13.33
CA VAL A 38 -6.87 12.29 14.65
C VAL A 38 -6.66 13.58 15.44
N LYS A 39 -7.21 13.63 16.64
CA LYS A 39 -7.34 14.85 17.42
C LYS A 39 -6.01 15.51 17.79
N CYS A 40 -4.93 14.74 17.99
CA CYS A 40 -3.60 15.29 18.24
C CYS A 40 -3.02 16.09 17.05
N TYR A 41 -3.67 16.04 15.88
CA TYR A 41 -3.31 16.84 14.70
C TYR A 41 -4.26 18.02 14.43
N ASP A 42 -5.26 18.26 15.29
CA ASP A 42 -6.16 19.41 15.15
C ASP A 42 -5.37 20.73 15.09
N ILE A 43 -5.67 21.60 14.11
CA ILE A 43 -5.01 22.90 13.95
C ILE A 43 -6.00 24.09 13.86
N ASP A 44 -7.02 24.02 13.03
CA ASP A 44 -7.94 25.14 12.80
C ASP A 44 -9.26 24.98 13.52
N ALA A 45 -9.94 23.85 13.29
CA ALA A 45 -11.14 23.50 13.98
C ALA A 45 -10.98 22.11 14.61
N PRO A 46 -11.51 21.89 15.82
CA PRO A 46 -11.42 20.59 16.44
C PRO A 46 -12.19 19.56 15.62
N SER A 47 -11.50 18.45 15.30
CA SER A 47 -12.11 17.26 14.71
C SER A 47 -13.27 16.76 15.58
N PRO A 48 -14.41 16.33 15.01
CA PRO A 48 -15.49 15.74 15.79
C PRO A 48 -15.14 14.38 16.38
N MET A 49 -14.17 13.67 15.81
CA MET A 49 -13.74 12.34 16.22
C MET A 49 -13.09 12.41 17.61
N GLU A 50 -13.21 11.34 18.37
CA GLU A 50 -12.59 11.19 19.69
C GLU A 50 -11.52 10.10 19.59
N THR A 51 -10.25 10.47 19.80
CA THR A 51 -9.10 9.58 19.62
C THR A 51 -8.18 9.56 20.85
N PRO A 52 -8.71 9.32 22.07
CA PRO A 52 -7.94 9.45 23.31
C PRO A 52 -6.75 8.48 23.39
N ASN A 53 -6.84 7.28 22.81
CA ASN A 53 -5.76 6.29 22.84
C ASN A 53 -4.64 6.64 21.87
N ILE A 54 -4.97 7.11 20.66
CA ILE A 54 -3.98 7.59 19.68
C ILE A 54 -3.31 8.87 20.21
N ASP A 55 -4.08 9.77 20.83
CA ASP A 55 -3.55 10.97 21.49
C ASP A 55 -2.61 10.63 22.66
N ALA A 56 -2.91 9.56 23.40
CA ALA A 56 -2.03 9.06 24.46
C ALA A 56 -0.74 8.46 23.88
N LEU A 57 -0.83 7.74 22.75
CA LEU A 57 0.34 7.25 22.04
C LEU A 57 1.22 8.39 21.52
N ALA A 58 0.63 9.46 20.98
CA ALA A 58 1.36 10.66 20.57
C ALA A 58 2.13 11.30 21.75
N LYS A 59 1.50 11.37 22.93
CA LYS A 59 2.14 11.88 24.15
C LYS A 59 3.24 10.97 24.69
N ARG A 60 3.25 9.69 24.31
CA ARG A 60 4.27 8.72 24.71
C ARG A 60 5.57 8.85 23.91
N GLY A 61 5.53 9.42 22.73
CA GLY A 61 6.66 9.47 21.80
C GLY A 61 6.79 10.78 21.05
N VAL A 62 7.09 10.66 19.75
CA VAL A 62 7.25 11.78 18.83
C VAL A 62 6.07 11.81 17.86
N LEU A 63 5.45 12.98 17.74
CA LEU A 63 4.47 13.33 16.72
C LEU A 63 5.17 14.13 15.62
N PHE A 64 5.11 13.63 14.38
CA PHE A 64 5.64 14.34 13.22
C PHE A 64 4.52 15.11 12.50
N ARG A 65 4.64 16.44 12.47
CA ARG A 65 3.66 17.29 11.77
C ARG A 65 3.74 17.18 10.27
N HIS A 66 4.93 16.80 9.74
CA HIS A 66 5.18 16.58 8.33
C HIS A 66 5.46 15.08 8.05
N GLY A 67 4.54 14.23 8.51
CA GLY A 67 4.53 12.80 8.21
C GLY A 67 3.83 12.51 6.89
N TYR A 68 4.40 11.64 6.06
CA TYR A 68 3.89 11.35 4.73
C TYR A 68 3.79 9.86 4.44
N SER A 69 2.79 9.50 3.65
CA SER A 69 2.74 8.20 2.99
C SER A 69 3.65 8.17 1.75
N PRO A 70 4.18 7.00 1.36
CA PRO A 70 5.00 6.87 0.15
C PRO A 70 4.27 7.14 -1.17
N ALA A 71 2.95 6.96 -1.18
CA ALA A 71 2.08 7.19 -2.33
C ALA A 71 0.68 7.63 -1.87
N PRO A 72 -0.13 8.26 -2.74
CA PRO A 72 -1.50 8.62 -2.41
C PRO A 72 -2.49 7.45 -2.58
N SER A 73 -2.04 6.20 -2.49
CA SER A 73 -2.86 5.00 -2.72
C SER A 73 -2.30 3.77 -1.99
N CYS A 74 -3.16 2.82 -1.65
CA CYS A 74 -2.89 1.69 -0.75
C CYS A 74 -1.73 0.79 -1.20
N THR A 75 -1.88 0.06 -2.32
CA THR A 75 -0.88 -0.92 -2.79
C THR A 75 0.52 -0.33 -2.93
N PRO A 76 0.73 0.81 -3.62
CA PRO A 76 2.08 1.38 -3.73
C PRO A 76 2.68 1.80 -2.39
N SER A 77 1.88 2.34 -1.47
CA SER A 77 2.37 2.70 -0.14
C SER A 77 2.75 1.47 0.68
N ARG A 78 1.90 0.44 0.70
CA ARG A 78 2.15 -0.81 1.45
C ARG A 78 3.37 -1.55 0.90
N CYS A 79 3.50 -1.66 -0.43
CA CYS A 79 4.69 -2.21 -1.08
C CYS A 79 5.95 -1.42 -0.72
N ALA A 80 5.89 -0.09 -0.74
CA ALA A 80 7.01 0.78 -0.42
C ALA A 80 7.45 0.64 1.04
N ILE A 81 6.51 0.61 1.98
CA ILE A 81 6.78 0.40 3.41
C ILE A 81 7.48 -0.94 3.63
N MET A 82 6.94 -2.03 3.07
CA MET A 82 7.49 -3.37 3.28
C MET A 82 8.81 -3.60 2.56
N SER A 83 8.98 -3.08 1.34
CA SER A 83 10.20 -3.26 0.54
C SER A 83 11.28 -2.20 0.78
N GLY A 84 10.92 -1.01 1.28
CA GLY A 84 11.82 0.14 1.36
C GLY A 84 12.16 0.77 -0.01
N ASN A 85 11.50 0.34 -1.09
CA ASN A 85 11.68 0.90 -2.42
C ASN A 85 10.57 1.90 -2.75
N HIS A 86 10.96 3.05 -3.29
CA HIS A 86 10.00 4.05 -3.74
C HIS A 86 9.09 3.50 -4.86
N PRO A 87 7.77 3.81 -4.88
CA PRO A 87 6.82 3.28 -5.88
C PRO A 87 7.24 3.49 -7.33
N ALA A 88 7.87 4.64 -7.64
CA ALA A 88 8.39 4.92 -8.98
C ALA A 88 9.54 3.97 -9.39
N ARG A 89 10.44 3.63 -8.45
CA ARG A 89 11.53 2.67 -8.66
C ARG A 89 11.00 1.24 -8.78
N ALA A 90 10.08 0.86 -7.88
CA ALA A 90 9.44 -0.45 -7.88
C ALA A 90 8.47 -0.65 -9.04
N GLN A 91 8.09 0.44 -9.73
CA GLN A 91 7.05 0.47 -10.76
C GLN A 91 5.70 -0.08 -10.28
N THR A 92 5.42 0.06 -9.00
CA THR A 92 4.13 -0.26 -8.37
C THR A 92 3.51 1.07 -7.97
N THR A 93 2.77 1.70 -8.87
CA THR A 93 2.34 3.10 -8.72
C THR A 93 0.85 3.25 -8.43
N HIS A 94 0.07 2.17 -8.52
CA HIS A 94 -1.35 2.14 -8.17
C HIS A 94 -1.80 0.71 -7.83
N VAL A 95 -3.06 0.55 -7.42
CA VAL A 95 -3.75 -0.74 -7.25
C VAL A 95 -4.06 -1.38 -8.61
N SER A 96 -4.30 -2.69 -8.62
CA SER A 96 -4.76 -3.44 -9.81
C SER A 96 -3.86 -3.31 -11.05
N GLY A 97 -2.54 -3.22 -10.87
CA GLY A 97 -1.56 -3.21 -11.96
C GLY A 97 -1.39 -4.57 -12.66
N GLY A 98 -0.28 -4.71 -13.41
CA GLY A 98 -0.01 -5.94 -14.16
C GLY A 98 -0.95 -6.13 -15.36
N LYS A 99 -1.38 -5.03 -15.98
CA LYS A 99 -2.26 -5.02 -17.16
C LYS A 99 -1.57 -4.30 -18.31
N PRO A 100 -1.89 -4.65 -19.59
CA PRO A 100 -1.39 -3.89 -20.72
C PRO A 100 -1.85 -2.43 -20.65
N PRO A 101 -0.95 -1.46 -20.94
CA PRO A 101 -1.34 -0.06 -21.05
C PRO A 101 -2.38 0.15 -22.13
N GLY A 102 -3.33 1.03 -21.87
CA GLY A 102 -4.37 1.37 -22.85
C GLY A 102 -5.08 2.66 -22.47
N ALA A 103 -5.80 3.22 -23.43
CA ALA A 103 -6.70 4.35 -23.20
C ALA A 103 -7.88 4.27 -24.18
N ASN A 104 -9.02 4.74 -23.74
CA ASN A 104 -10.17 4.88 -24.64
C ASN A 104 -10.02 6.16 -25.48
N LYS A 105 -10.86 6.26 -26.53
CA LYS A 105 -10.84 7.39 -27.48
C LYS A 105 -11.17 8.76 -26.88
N ASN A 106 -11.56 8.85 -25.62
CA ASN A 106 -11.86 10.10 -24.94
C ASN A 106 -10.74 10.52 -23.96
N GLN A 107 -9.76 9.63 -23.71
CA GLN A 107 -8.63 9.90 -22.83
C GLN A 107 -7.44 10.40 -23.62
N ARG A 108 -6.84 11.50 -23.18
CA ARG A 108 -5.67 12.12 -23.82
C ARG A 108 -4.36 11.44 -23.43
N MET A 109 -4.28 10.92 -22.22
CA MET A 109 -3.10 10.25 -21.67
C MET A 109 -3.33 8.75 -21.58
N ILE A 110 -2.27 7.98 -21.78
CA ILE A 110 -2.18 6.55 -21.52
C ILE A 110 -1.37 6.38 -20.24
N THR A 111 -1.95 5.73 -19.25
CA THR A 111 -1.22 5.30 -18.05
C THR A 111 -0.13 4.32 -18.44
N PRO A 112 1.13 4.48 -18.00
CA PRO A 112 2.20 3.54 -18.29
C PRO A 112 1.92 2.19 -17.63
N TRP A 113 2.58 1.14 -18.13
CA TRP A 113 2.56 -0.13 -17.42
C TRP A 113 3.13 0.02 -16.00
N PHE A 114 2.49 -0.62 -15.05
CA PHE A 114 2.95 -0.72 -13.65
C PHE A 114 2.65 -2.12 -13.12
N SER A 115 3.47 -2.56 -12.14
CA SER A 115 3.31 -3.88 -11.52
C SER A 115 2.03 -3.95 -10.69
N GLY A 116 1.33 -5.06 -10.77
CA GLY A 116 0.15 -5.33 -9.94
C GLY A 116 0.48 -5.85 -8.55
N ARG A 117 1.74 -6.17 -8.29
CA ARG A 117 2.16 -6.80 -7.04
C ARG A 117 3.63 -6.55 -6.71
N MET A 118 3.99 -6.79 -5.45
CA MET A 118 5.38 -6.87 -5.04
C MET A 118 6.05 -8.13 -5.61
N PRO A 119 7.35 -8.08 -5.99
CA PRO A 119 8.06 -9.28 -6.40
C PRO A 119 8.05 -10.36 -5.31
N ALA A 120 7.82 -11.63 -5.68
CA ALA A 120 7.74 -12.73 -4.72
C ALA A 120 9.05 -12.97 -3.94
N ASN A 121 10.20 -12.62 -4.55
CA ASN A 121 11.52 -12.70 -3.94
C ASN A 121 11.98 -11.40 -3.29
N GLU A 122 11.06 -10.46 -3.05
CA GLU A 122 11.42 -9.19 -2.39
C GLU A 122 11.99 -9.42 -0.99
N GLN A 123 13.07 -8.71 -0.67
CA GLN A 123 13.65 -8.69 0.68
C GLN A 123 12.90 -7.65 1.52
N THR A 124 11.82 -8.11 2.15
CA THR A 124 10.94 -7.27 2.97
C THR A 124 11.49 -7.05 4.38
N ILE A 125 10.91 -6.09 5.12
CA ILE A 125 11.19 -5.91 6.56
C ILE A 125 10.95 -7.23 7.30
N ALA A 126 9.82 -7.90 7.06
CA ALA A 126 9.44 -9.13 7.73
C ALA A 126 10.44 -10.25 7.45
N ARG A 127 10.82 -10.47 6.17
CA ARG A 127 11.81 -11.47 5.79
C ARG A 127 13.16 -11.21 6.47
N THR A 128 13.62 -9.96 6.45
CA THR A 128 14.89 -9.57 7.07
C THR A 128 14.87 -9.79 8.58
N LEU A 129 13.80 -9.42 9.26
CA LEU A 129 13.67 -9.63 10.71
C LEU A 129 13.56 -11.12 11.07
N ARG A 130 12.77 -11.91 10.32
CA ARG A 130 12.66 -13.37 10.51
C ARG A 130 14.01 -14.05 10.39
N GLU A 131 14.80 -13.70 9.37
CA GLU A 131 16.17 -14.22 9.18
C GLU A 131 17.12 -13.85 10.34
N ASN A 132 16.76 -12.83 11.14
CA ASN A 132 17.50 -12.39 12.33
C ASN A 132 16.82 -12.76 13.65
N GLY A 133 15.94 -13.78 13.65
CA GLY A 133 15.40 -14.41 14.86
C GLY A 133 14.14 -13.77 15.43
N TYR A 134 13.50 -12.84 14.74
CA TYR A 134 12.21 -12.30 15.11
C TYR A 134 11.08 -13.26 14.73
N ALA A 135 10.07 -13.37 15.59
CA ALA A 135 8.77 -13.86 15.19
C ALA A 135 8.04 -12.78 14.40
N THR A 136 7.46 -13.10 13.25
CA THR A 136 6.85 -12.11 12.37
C THR A 136 5.37 -12.38 12.13
N GLY A 137 4.51 -11.40 12.41
CA GLY A 137 3.06 -11.50 12.30
C GLY A 137 2.45 -10.39 11.46
N HIS A 138 1.48 -10.78 10.62
CA HIS A 138 0.63 -9.87 9.87
C HIS A 138 -0.83 -10.15 10.20
N THR A 139 -1.62 -9.08 10.42
CA THR A 139 -3.07 -9.18 10.58
C THR A 139 -3.77 -8.09 9.78
N GLY A 140 -4.86 -8.46 9.08
CA GLY A 140 -5.71 -7.54 8.34
C GLY A 140 -5.38 -7.41 6.85
N LYS A 141 -5.38 -6.20 6.32
CA LYS A 141 -5.23 -5.90 4.89
C LYS A 141 -3.80 -6.12 4.40
N TRP A 142 -3.62 -7.09 3.48
CA TRP A 142 -2.35 -7.32 2.81
C TRP A 142 -2.14 -6.36 1.63
N HIS A 143 -2.92 -6.49 0.58
CA HIS A 143 -3.00 -5.62 -0.61
C HIS A 143 -1.64 -5.30 -1.29
N MET A 144 -0.71 -6.25 -1.25
CA MET A 144 0.60 -6.19 -1.94
C MET A 144 0.77 -7.31 -2.98
N ALA A 145 -0.34 -7.92 -3.36
CA ALA A 145 -0.47 -8.97 -4.36
C ALA A 145 -1.38 -8.50 -5.51
N ALA A 146 -1.54 -9.33 -6.53
CA ALA A 146 -2.42 -9.05 -7.68
C ALA A 146 -3.91 -8.89 -7.29
N SER A 147 -4.29 -9.39 -6.12
CA SER A 147 -5.56 -9.14 -5.43
C SER A 147 -5.30 -8.92 -3.95
N HIS A 148 -6.34 -8.56 -3.15
CA HIS A 148 -6.15 -8.28 -1.72
C HIS A 148 -5.44 -9.41 -0.96
N ASP A 149 -5.76 -10.67 -1.25
CA ASP A 149 -5.22 -11.86 -0.59
C ASP A 149 -4.55 -12.83 -1.59
N GLY A 150 -4.03 -12.31 -2.72
CA GLY A 150 -3.41 -13.10 -3.77
C GLY A 150 -1.93 -13.42 -3.51
N PHE A 151 -1.27 -13.95 -4.54
CA PHE A 151 0.16 -14.20 -4.54
C PHE A 151 0.94 -12.97 -5.01
N PRO A 152 2.10 -12.63 -4.35
CA PRO A 152 2.63 -13.24 -3.14
C PRO A 152 1.87 -12.80 -1.90
N GLY A 153 1.49 -13.77 -1.05
CA GLY A 153 0.86 -13.51 0.24
C GLY A 153 1.87 -13.11 1.32
N ALA A 154 1.39 -12.79 2.50
CA ALA A 154 2.25 -12.39 3.61
C ALA A 154 3.26 -13.48 4.01
N LEU A 155 2.86 -14.78 3.98
CA LEU A 155 3.76 -15.90 4.27
C LEU A 155 4.90 -15.98 3.25
N ASP A 156 4.60 -15.74 1.95
CA ASP A 156 5.62 -15.74 0.89
C ASP A 156 6.62 -14.59 1.07
N GLN A 157 6.21 -13.53 1.76
CA GLN A 157 6.97 -12.31 1.99
C GLN A 157 7.67 -12.25 3.35
N GLY A 158 7.72 -13.39 4.07
CA GLY A 158 8.55 -13.53 5.27
C GLY A 158 7.82 -13.39 6.59
N PHE A 159 6.50 -13.38 6.61
CA PHE A 159 5.75 -13.52 7.85
C PHE A 159 5.62 -14.99 8.26
N ASP A 160 5.72 -15.29 9.56
CA ASP A 160 5.48 -16.63 10.13
C ASP A 160 4.00 -16.86 10.41
N PHE A 161 3.25 -15.77 10.62
CA PHE A 161 1.84 -15.77 10.94
C PHE A 161 1.12 -14.74 10.10
N THR A 162 -0.02 -15.11 9.54
CA THR A 162 -0.91 -14.17 8.85
C THR A 162 -2.36 -14.54 9.10
N THR A 163 -3.18 -13.51 9.33
CA THR A 163 -4.64 -13.62 9.23
C THR A 163 -5.11 -12.50 8.33
N GLY A 164 -5.67 -12.88 7.21
CA GLY A 164 -6.38 -11.97 6.32
C GLY A 164 -7.81 -11.70 6.82
N GLY A 165 -8.58 -11.02 6.02
CA GLY A 165 -9.96 -10.69 6.32
C GLY A 165 -10.15 -9.24 6.71
N ARG A 166 -11.41 -8.80 6.66
CA ARG A 166 -11.78 -7.40 6.83
C ARG A 166 -12.17 -7.03 8.26
N GLY A 167 -12.04 -7.97 9.23
CA GLY A 167 -12.37 -7.73 10.63
C GLY A 167 -13.79 -7.20 10.79
N VAL A 168 -13.93 -6.15 11.58
CA VAL A 168 -15.20 -5.49 11.88
C VAL A 168 -15.92 -4.96 10.63
N THR A 169 -15.21 -4.72 9.53
CA THR A 169 -15.77 -4.24 8.25
C THR A 169 -16.22 -5.36 7.31
N GLN A 170 -16.09 -6.63 7.71
CA GLN A 170 -16.48 -7.78 6.90
C GLN A 170 -17.99 -7.88 6.75
N GLY A 171 -18.46 -8.09 5.51
CA GLY A 171 -19.87 -8.38 5.23
C GLY A 171 -20.83 -7.29 5.71
N MET A 172 -20.44 -6.03 5.60
CA MET A 172 -21.31 -4.90 5.89
C MET A 172 -22.37 -4.75 4.80
N GLY A 173 -23.63 -4.92 5.18
CA GLY A 173 -24.80 -4.71 4.32
C GLY A 173 -25.41 -3.34 4.53
N ASP A 174 -26.71 -3.29 4.79
CA ASP A 174 -27.42 -2.05 5.12
C ASP A 174 -26.86 -1.43 6.40
N ARG A 175 -26.33 -0.20 6.28
CA ARG A 175 -25.61 0.50 7.35
C ARG A 175 -26.49 0.93 8.52
N LEU A 176 -27.81 0.83 8.39
CA LEU A 176 -28.78 1.12 9.47
C LEU A 176 -29.36 -0.15 10.11
N GLN A 177 -29.00 -1.33 9.67
CA GLN A 177 -29.56 -2.59 10.14
C GLN A 177 -28.54 -3.59 10.69
N ASN A 178 -27.31 -3.54 10.27
CA ASN A 178 -26.26 -4.51 10.63
C ASN A 178 -25.45 -4.11 11.87
N PHE A 179 -26.17 -3.70 12.94
CA PHE A 179 -25.51 -3.42 14.21
C PHE A 179 -25.21 -4.71 14.97
N ALA A 180 -24.05 -4.71 15.62
CA ALA A 180 -23.66 -5.76 16.54
C ALA A 180 -24.47 -5.70 17.84
N THR A 181 -24.51 -6.84 18.53
CA THR A 181 -25.22 -7.00 19.82
C THR A 181 -24.25 -7.46 20.90
N ASP A 182 -24.70 -7.48 22.16
CA ASP A 182 -23.95 -8.07 23.29
C ASP A 182 -24.13 -9.60 23.42
N GLN A 183 -24.88 -10.23 22.50
CA GLN A 183 -25.21 -11.64 22.58
C GLN A 183 -23.99 -12.53 22.31
N PRO A 184 -23.81 -13.64 23.06
CA PRO A 184 -22.62 -14.51 22.92
C PRO A 184 -22.41 -15.13 21.53
N GLY A 185 -23.45 -15.18 20.70
CA GLY A 185 -23.38 -15.75 19.34
C GLY A 185 -23.08 -14.73 18.25
N ASP A 186 -22.99 -13.44 18.59
CA ASP A 186 -22.68 -12.40 17.62
C ASP A 186 -21.17 -12.41 17.30
N PRO A 187 -20.73 -12.58 16.05
CA PRO A 187 -19.32 -12.58 15.68
C PRO A 187 -18.64 -11.21 15.92
N TYR A 188 -19.43 -10.15 15.99
CA TYR A 188 -18.99 -8.79 16.28
C TYR A 188 -19.48 -8.30 17.65
N ARG A 189 -19.66 -9.25 18.58
CA ARG A 189 -20.19 -8.97 19.91
C ARG A 189 -19.60 -7.71 20.52
N LEU A 190 -20.50 -6.82 20.98
CA LEU A 190 -20.10 -5.61 21.68
C LEU A 190 -19.47 -5.95 23.04
N ASP A 191 -18.37 -5.26 23.36
CA ASP A 191 -17.78 -5.28 24.69
C ASP A 191 -18.59 -4.42 25.69
N ALA A 192 -18.11 -4.31 26.92
CA ALA A 192 -18.78 -3.55 27.99
C ALA A 192 -18.84 -2.04 27.70
N GLU A 193 -17.98 -1.54 26.83
CA GLU A 193 -17.89 -0.12 26.43
C GLU A 193 -18.69 0.15 25.15
N GLY A 194 -19.27 -0.89 24.53
CA GLY A 194 -20.12 -0.80 23.34
C GLY A 194 -19.35 -0.82 22.02
N PHE A 195 -18.08 -1.23 22.02
CA PHE A 195 -17.29 -1.42 20.81
C PHE A 195 -17.41 -2.85 20.28
N PRO A 196 -17.51 -3.01 18.95
CA PRO A 196 -17.63 -4.33 18.34
C PRO A 196 -16.31 -5.10 18.42
N ALA A 197 -16.38 -6.42 18.52
CA ALA A 197 -15.22 -7.29 18.40
C ALA A 197 -14.67 -7.25 16.98
N ASP A 198 -13.33 -7.23 16.86
CA ASP A 198 -12.60 -7.22 15.59
C ASP A 198 -11.62 -8.38 15.51
N SER A 199 -11.81 -9.27 14.54
CA SER A 199 -10.94 -10.44 14.37
C SER A 199 -9.47 -10.05 14.08
N VAL A 200 -9.24 -8.94 13.37
CA VAL A 200 -7.88 -8.45 13.06
C VAL A 200 -7.13 -8.07 14.34
N THR A 201 -7.82 -7.38 15.25
CA THR A 201 -7.27 -6.99 16.57
C THR A 201 -7.09 -8.18 17.50
N VAL A 202 -8.09 -9.10 17.54
CA VAL A 202 -8.02 -10.32 18.35
C VAL A 202 -6.82 -11.20 17.93
N ASP A 203 -6.61 -11.37 16.64
CA ASP A 203 -5.49 -12.14 16.10
C ASP A 203 -4.13 -11.46 16.35
N ALA A 204 -4.07 -10.13 16.31
CA ALA A 204 -2.88 -9.36 16.68
C ALA A 204 -2.51 -9.56 18.16
N LEU A 205 -3.49 -9.48 19.08
CA LEU A 205 -3.30 -9.75 20.50
C LEU A 205 -2.83 -11.18 20.74
N LYS A 206 -3.46 -12.16 20.07
CA LYS A 206 -3.08 -13.57 20.15
C LYS A 206 -1.65 -13.81 19.64
N PHE A 207 -1.26 -13.17 18.53
CA PHE A 207 0.11 -13.24 18.01
C PHE A 207 1.12 -12.72 19.04
N MET A 208 0.88 -11.54 19.63
CA MET A 208 1.76 -10.96 20.65
C MET A 208 1.86 -11.84 21.89
N GLU A 209 0.72 -12.36 22.40
CA GLU A 209 0.70 -13.26 23.56
C GLU A 209 1.50 -14.55 23.30
N THR A 210 1.34 -15.14 22.11
CA THR A 210 2.03 -16.39 21.73
C THR A 210 3.55 -16.19 21.62
N ASN A 211 3.99 -15.01 21.20
CA ASN A 211 5.39 -14.75 20.87
C ASN A 211 6.12 -13.86 21.88
N LYS A 212 5.51 -13.49 23.01
CA LYS A 212 6.12 -12.58 24.01
C LYS A 212 7.47 -13.04 24.57
N ALA A 213 7.80 -14.34 24.48
CA ALA A 213 9.09 -14.89 24.89
C ALA A 213 10.20 -14.75 23.83
N LYS A 214 9.92 -14.14 22.67
CA LYS A 214 10.87 -13.84 21.60
C LYS A 214 10.72 -12.38 21.18
N PRO A 215 11.73 -11.76 20.55
CA PRO A 215 11.49 -10.51 19.86
C PRO A 215 10.49 -10.74 18.72
N PHE A 216 9.53 -9.85 18.56
CA PHE A 216 8.54 -9.98 17.50
C PHE A 216 8.39 -8.68 16.70
N PHE A 217 8.01 -8.84 15.43
CA PHE A 217 7.54 -7.81 14.53
C PHE A 217 6.07 -8.09 14.21
N LEU A 218 5.18 -7.19 14.60
CA LEU A 218 3.78 -7.23 14.24
C LEU A 218 3.48 -6.12 13.24
N TYR A 219 2.98 -6.49 12.05
CA TYR A 219 2.36 -5.61 11.10
C TYR A 219 0.83 -5.70 11.27
N TYR A 220 0.28 -4.77 12.07
CA TYR A 220 -1.15 -4.61 12.28
C TYR A 220 -1.69 -3.67 11.20
N ALA A 221 -2.31 -4.24 10.16
CA ALA A 221 -2.80 -3.55 8.98
C ALA A 221 -4.34 -3.56 8.97
N THR A 222 -4.95 -2.73 9.80
CA THR A 222 -6.41 -2.68 9.89
C THR A 222 -7.05 -2.17 8.60
N TRP A 223 -8.30 -2.56 8.35
CA TRP A 223 -9.13 -2.03 7.27
C TRP A 223 -9.82 -0.70 7.63
N LEU A 224 -9.75 -0.30 8.90
CA LEU A 224 -10.32 0.98 9.34
C LEU A 224 -9.37 2.12 8.89
N VAL A 225 -9.93 3.15 8.27
CA VAL A 225 -11.34 3.52 8.13
C VAL A 225 -11.79 3.46 6.64
N HIS A 226 -11.28 2.49 5.89
CA HIS A 226 -11.60 2.29 4.47
C HIS A 226 -13.08 1.92 4.25
N ASN A 227 -13.58 2.27 3.09
CA ASN A 227 -14.91 1.84 2.62
C ASN A 227 -15.09 0.30 2.71
N PRO A 228 -16.28 -0.22 3.10
CA PRO A 228 -17.56 0.48 3.30
C PRO A 228 -17.61 1.29 4.60
N ILE A 229 -18.08 2.54 4.51
CA ILE A 229 -18.21 3.43 5.66
C ILE A 229 -19.47 3.05 6.43
N HIS A 230 -19.26 2.51 7.63
CA HIS A 230 -20.31 1.91 8.43
C HIS A 230 -19.91 1.83 9.91
N SER A 231 -20.87 1.80 10.83
CA SER A 231 -20.63 1.48 12.24
C SER A 231 -21.42 0.24 12.65
N ARG A 232 -20.74 -0.72 13.28
CA ARG A 232 -21.42 -1.86 13.92
C ARG A 232 -21.97 -1.51 15.30
N SER A 233 -21.52 -0.41 15.91
CA SER A 233 -22.07 0.10 17.17
C SER A 233 -23.13 1.14 16.90
N LYS A 234 -24.38 0.79 17.22
CA LYS A 234 -25.48 1.77 17.16
C LYS A 234 -25.26 2.93 18.12
N ALA A 235 -24.74 2.65 19.31
CA ALA A 235 -24.48 3.68 20.32
C ALA A 235 -23.46 4.72 19.84
N LEU A 236 -22.38 4.30 19.18
CA LEU A 236 -21.41 5.22 18.58
C LEU A 236 -22.02 6.03 17.44
N LEU A 237 -22.81 5.39 16.57
CA LEU A 237 -23.50 6.11 15.50
C LEU A 237 -24.44 7.18 16.07
N ASP A 238 -25.26 6.84 17.06
CA ASP A 238 -26.20 7.77 17.70
C ASP A 238 -25.44 8.93 18.40
N LYS A 239 -24.31 8.63 19.06
CA LYS A 239 -23.42 9.62 19.67
C LYS A 239 -22.96 10.67 18.64
N TYR A 240 -22.46 10.21 17.49
CA TYR A 240 -21.96 11.14 16.46
C TYR A 240 -23.08 11.81 15.68
N ALA A 241 -24.18 11.15 15.44
CA ALA A 241 -25.35 11.78 14.85
C ALA A 241 -25.86 12.96 15.73
N GLN A 242 -25.94 12.75 17.04
CA GLN A 242 -26.30 13.80 17.99
C GLN A 242 -25.24 14.92 18.05
N LYS A 243 -23.94 14.56 18.12
CA LYS A 243 -22.83 15.52 18.21
C LYS A 243 -22.76 16.43 16.98
N LEU A 244 -23.04 15.88 15.79
CA LEU A 244 -23.00 16.58 14.51
C LEU A 244 -24.36 17.25 14.15
N GLY A 245 -25.43 16.88 14.84
CA GLY A 245 -26.78 17.38 14.55
C GLY A 245 -27.35 16.89 13.21
N VAL A 246 -27.04 15.64 12.82
CA VAL A 246 -27.43 15.04 11.54
C VAL A 246 -28.31 13.82 11.74
N ASP A 247 -29.17 13.49 10.75
CA ASP A 247 -29.90 12.25 10.70
C ASP A 247 -29.13 11.21 9.88
N PRO A 248 -28.66 10.10 10.48
CA PRO A 248 -27.94 9.05 9.73
C PRO A 248 -28.75 8.45 8.59
N ALA A 249 -30.07 8.48 8.67
CA ALA A 249 -30.97 7.97 7.62
C ALA A 249 -31.12 8.94 6.45
N ASN A 250 -30.68 10.21 6.59
CA ASN A 250 -30.75 11.20 5.55
C ASN A 250 -29.36 11.60 5.04
N PRO A 251 -28.81 10.96 3.99
CA PRO A 251 -27.47 11.27 3.47
C PRO A 251 -27.24 12.74 3.12
N LYS A 252 -28.30 13.49 2.81
CA LYS A 252 -28.18 14.93 2.49
C LYS A 252 -27.72 15.78 3.67
N ASP A 253 -27.86 15.29 4.90
CA ASP A 253 -27.48 16.03 6.10
C ASP A 253 -25.96 15.94 6.36
N TRP A 254 -25.29 14.90 5.86
CA TRP A 254 -23.92 14.60 6.22
C TRP A 254 -22.99 14.20 5.05
N SER A 255 -23.52 13.93 3.85
CA SER A 255 -22.70 13.55 2.69
C SER A 255 -22.24 14.77 1.86
N THR A 256 -22.04 15.92 2.49
CA THR A 256 -21.58 17.15 1.82
C THR A 256 -20.06 17.26 1.88
N GLU A 257 -19.48 17.97 0.91
CA GLU A 257 -18.02 18.22 0.84
C GLU A 257 -17.55 19.27 1.88
N GLU A 258 -18.43 19.76 2.75
CA GLU A 258 -18.09 20.79 3.74
C GLU A 258 -18.00 20.17 5.15
N GLY A 259 -16.81 19.98 5.61
CA GLY A 259 -16.47 19.55 6.97
C GLY A 259 -16.77 18.09 7.27
N GLN A 260 -16.22 17.62 8.38
CA GLN A 260 -16.32 16.24 8.85
C GLN A 260 -17.69 15.97 9.47
N LYS A 261 -18.71 15.74 8.66
CA LYS A 261 -20.10 15.56 9.10
C LYS A 261 -20.61 14.12 9.01
N ASN A 262 -19.82 13.18 8.52
CA ASN A 262 -20.24 11.79 8.35
C ASN A 262 -20.23 11.05 9.70
N PRO A 263 -21.40 10.74 10.32
CA PRO A 263 -21.44 10.12 11.63
C PRO A 263 -20.94 8.68 11.64
N PHE A 264 -21.07 7.97 10.50
CA PHE A 264 -20.53 6.61 10.35
C PHE A 264 -19.00 6.62 10.34
N TYR A 265 -18.40 7.56 9.61
CA TYR A 265 -16.94 7.70 9.56
C TYR A 265 -16.36 8.08 10.94
N CYS A 266 -16.99 9.05 11.63
CA CYS A 266 -16.57 9.42 12.98
C CYS A 266 -16.63 8.22 13.94
N ALA A 267 -17.69 7.39 13.86
CA ALA A 267 -17.81 6.17 14.66
C ALA A 267 -16.74 5.12 14.30
N MET A 268 -16.33 5.02 13.02
CA MET A 268 -15.24 4.14 12.62
C MET A 268 -13.88 4.61 13.17
N VAL A 269 -13.63 5.91 13.17
CA VAL A 269 -12.38 6.47 13.72
C VAL A 269 -12.28 6.20 15.22
N GLU A 270 -13.35 6.40 16.00
CA GLU A 270 -13.35 6.07 17.43
C GLU A 270 -13.23 4.57 17.68
N THR A 271 -13.81 3.73 16.81
CA THR A 271 -13.63 2.28 16.86
C THR A 271 -12.16 1.87 16.60
N LEU A 272 -11.50 2.51 15.64
CA LEU A 272 -10.07 2.35 15.39
C LEU A 272 -9.25 2.74 16.63
N ASP A 273 -9.55 3.89 17.23
CA ASP A 273 -8.89 4.38 18.45
C ASP A 273 -8.99 3.37 19.59
N HIS A 274 -10.17 2.77 19.78
CA HIS A 274 -10.37 1.73 20.79
C HIS A 274 -9.46 0.52 20.56
N TYR A 275 -9.31 0.04 19.31
CA TYR A 275 -8.44 -1.11 19.00
C TYR A 275 -6.95 -0.77 19.18
N VAL A 276 -6.53 0.43 18.83
CA VAL A 276 -5.18 0.92 19.17
C VAL A 276 -4.97 0.87 20.67
N GLY A 277 -5.96 1.32 21.45
CA GLY A 277 -5.95 1.25 22.91
C GLY A 277 -5.80 -0.17 23.45
N GLN A 278 -6.51 -1.15 22.88
CA GLN A 278 -6.39 -2.57 23.27
C GLN A 278 -4.99 -3.12 23.04
N LEU A 279 -4.36 -2.82 21.89
CA LEU A 279 -2.99 -3.26 21.59
C LEU A 279 -1.97 -2.63 22.54
N VAL A 280 -2.08 -1.32 22.80
CA VAL A 280 -1.19 -0.61 23.74
C VAL A 280 -1.37 -1.10 25.18
N THR A 281 -2.62 -1.27 25.63
CA THR A 281 -2.94 -1.79 26.96
C THR A 281 -2.38 -3.20 27.17
N PHE A 282 -2.46 -4.06 26.14
CA PHE A 282 -1.85 -5.39 26.21
C PHE A 282 -0.34 -5.30 26.48
N LEU A 283 0.37 -4.41 25.76
CA LEU A 283 1.81 -4.20 25.97
C LEU A 283 2.13 -3.62 27.34
N GLU A 284 1.29 -2.72 27.88
CA GLU A 284 1.46 -2.07 29.18
C GLU A 284 1.20 -3.02 30.36
N THR A 285 0.30 -3.98 30.18
CA THR A 285 -0.12 -4.85 31.29
C THR A 285 0.60 -6.19 31.31
N THR A 286 1.12 -6.66 30.16
CA THR A 286 1.80 -7.95 30.04
C THR A 286 3.26 -7.89 30.47
N ASP A 287 3.67 -8.79 31.38
CA ASP A 287 5.07 -8.90 31.78
C ASP A 287 5.96 -9.36 30.61
N ASP A 288 7.15 -8.76 30.47
CA ASP A 288 8.14 -9.22 29.49
C ASP A 288 8.94 -10.41 30.10
N PRO A 289 8.71 -11.66 29.63
CA PRO A 289 9.44 -12.80 30.16
C PRO A 289 10.94 -12.80 29.83
N ARG A 290 11.37 -11.94 28.88
CA ARG A 290 12.77 -11.75 28.48
C ARG A 290 13.49 -10.72 29.36
N ASN A 291 12.73 -9.86 30.06
CA ASN A 291 13.22 -8.81 30.94
C ASN A 291 12.41 -8.76 32.26
N PRO A 292 12.66 -9.68 33.19
CA PRO A 292 11.87 -9.82 34.42
C PRO A 292 11.78 -8.52 35.20
N GLY A 293 10.57 -8.15 35.62
CA GLY A 293 10.27 -6.90 36.34
C GLY A 293 9.86 -5.73 35.43
N HIS A 294 9.86 -5.92 34.13
CA HIS A 294 9.41 -4.97 33.14
C HIS A 294 8.18 -5.47 32.39
N LYS A 295 7.46 -4.55 31.75
CA LYS A 295 6.35 -4.82 30.86
C LYS A 295 6.83 -4.90 29.40
N LEU A 296 6.05 -5.52 28.51
CA LEU A 296 6.39 -5.57 27.09
C LEU A 296 6.58 -4.18 26.48
N ILE A 297 5.78 -3.19 26.91
CA ILE A 297 5.84 -1.81 26.45
C ILE A 297 7.21 -1.16 26.68
N ASP A 298 7.92 -1.54 27.75
CA ASP A 298 9.23 -0.97 28.11
C ASP A 298 10.32 -1.31 27.09
N ASN A 299 10.09 -2.36 26.26
CA ASN A 299 11.01 -2.80 25.22
C ASN A 299 10.28 -3.03 23.88
N THR A 300 9.32 -2.16 23.57
CA THR A 300 8.55 -2.22 22.31
C THR A 300 8.55 -0.85 21.62
N TYR A 301 8.97 -0.82 20.34
CA TYR A 301 8.75 0.31 19.47
C TYR A 301 7.40 0.21 18.79
N ILE A 302 6.65 1.30 18.80
CA ILE A 302 5.32 1.40 18.18
C ILE A 302 5.36 2.50 17.12
N PHE A 303 4.96 2.16 15.90
CA PHE A 303 4.71 3.07 14.79
C PHE A 303 3.22 3.11 14.52
N PHE A 304 2.67 4.31 14.31
CA PHE A 304 1.28 4.51 13.90
C PHE A 304 1.24 5.49 12.73
N THR A 305 0.60 5.08 11.62
CA THR A 305 0.42 5.92 10.43
C THR A 305 -0.72 5.38 9.55
N SER A 306 -1.03 6.10 8.46
CA SER A 306 -1.94 5.67 7.41
C SER A 306 -1.18 5.37 6.10
N ASP A 307 -1.76 4.53 5.25
CA ASP A 307 -1.16 4.18 3.96
C ASP A 307 -1.34 5.28 2.89
N ASN A 308 -2.34 6.12 3.02
CA ASN A 308 -2.56 7.34 2.24
C ASN A 308 -3.46 8.30 3.02
N GLY A 309 -3.66 9.50 2.50
CA GLY A 309 -4.58 10.47 3.08
C GLY A 309 -6.04 10.05 3.00
N GLY A 310 -6.89 10.71 3.74
CA GLY A 310 -8.32 10.41 3.83
C GLY A 310 -9.02 10.44 2.47
N ALA A 311 -10.01 9.56 2.29
CA ALA A 311 -10.79 9.50 1.06
C ALA A 311 -11.89 10.57 1.08
N GLU A 312 -11.65 11.70 0.40
CA GLU A 312 -12.68 12.71 0.14
C GLU A 312 -13.58 12.27 -1.01
N GLY A 313 -14.86 12.25 -0.76
CA GLY A 313 -15.89 12.00 -1.76
C GLY A 313 -16.09 10.52 -2.11
N GLY A 314 -17.30 10.06 -1.95
CA GLY A 314 -17.79 8.79 -2.45
C GLY A 314 -17.82 8.78 -3.97
N ARG A 315 -17.53 7.64 -4.56
CA ARG A 315 -17.51 7.49 -6.02
C ARG A 315 -18.89 7.62 -6.61
N GLY A 316 -19.09 8.67 -7.41
CA GLY A 316 -20.22 8.79 -8.32
C GLY A 316 -21.56 9.20 -7.69
N GLU A 317 -21.72 9.20 -6.38
CA GLU A 317 -22.98 9.50 -5.69
C GLU A 317 -22.90 10.70 -4.73
N GLY A 318 -21.78 11.41 -4.69
CA GLY A 318 -21.62 12.64 -3.90
C GLY A 318 -21.53 12.42 -2.39
N GLU A 319 -21.24 11.22 -1.92
CA GLU A 319 -20.98 10.95 -0.50
C GLU A 319 -19.55 11.34 -0.14
N CYS A 320 -19.39 12.27 0.80
CA CYS A 320 -18.11 12.60 1.42
C CYS A 320 -17.86 11.67 2.60
N PHE A 321 -16.69 10.99 2.62
CA PHE A 321 -16.34 10.13 3.74
C PHE A 321 -15.69 10.94 4.85
N THR A 322 -14.68 11.74 4.52
CA THR A 322 -13.99 12.67 5.41
C THR A 322 -13.67 13.96 4.68
N ASP A 323 -13.27 14.99 5.42
CA ASP A 323 -12.76 16.25 4.92
C ASP A 323 -11.32 16.43 5.42
N ASN A 324 -10.36 16.48 4.50
CA ASN A 324 -8.95 16.68 4.85
C ASN A 324 -8.58 18.15 5.11
N ALA A 325 -9.54 19.09 5.01
CA ALA A 325 -9.28 20.51 5.26
C ALA A 325 -8.52 20.73 6.59
N PRO A 326 -7.53 21.67 6.59
CA PRO A 326 -7.22 22.63 5.52
C PRO A 326 -6.39 22.06 4.38
N LEU A 327 -5.99 20.80 4.40
CA LEU A 327 -5.22 20.17 3.32
C LEU A 327 -6.14 19.92 2.12
N VAL A 328 -5.64 20.14 0.90
CA VAL A 328 -6.43 19.96 -0.32
C VAL A 328 -6.28 18.54 -0.86
N GLY A 329 -7.39 18.00 -1.34
CA GLY A 329 -7.49 16.68 -1.93
C GLY A 329 -7.38 15.57 -0.89
N GLY A 330 -7.40 14.34 -1.35
CA GLY A 330 -7.36 13.14 -0.53
C GLY A 330 -6.74 11.99 -1.28
N LYS A 331 -7.09 10.77 -0.92
CA LYS A 331 -6.68 9.54 -1.60
C LYS A 331 -6.65 9.73 -3.13
N THR A 332 -5.60 9.24 -3.80
CA THR A 332 -5.32 9.39 -5.24
C THR A 332 -4.86 10.77 -5.71
N TRP A 333 -4.61 11.71 -4.81
CA TRP A 333 -4.07 13.01 -5.13
C TRP A 333 -2.66 13.19 -4.56
N VAL A 334 -1.74 13.80 -5.31
CA VAL A 334 -0.38 14.12 -4.84
C VAL A 334 -0.32 15.42 -4.01
N ARG A 335 -1.46 16.04 -3.74
CA ARG A 335 -1.59 17.20 -2.86
C ARG A 335 -1.47 16.79 -1.39
N GLU A 336 -1.34 17.77 -0.50
CA GLU A 336 -1.11 17.50 0.93
C GLU A 336 -2.17 16.57 1.52
N GLY A 337 -3.46 16.77 1.22
CA GLY A 337 -4.54 15.91 1.72
C GLY A 337 -4.46 14.45 1.29
N GLY A 338 -3.79 14.16 0.15
CA GLY A 338 -3.64 12.78 -0.33
C GLY A 338 -2.41 12.05 0.18
N VAL A 339 -1.37 12.77 0.64
CA VAL A 339 -0.08 12.16 1.02
C VAL A 339 0.35 12.48 2.45
N ARG A 340 -0.14 13.55 3.07
CA ARG A 340 0.16 13.88 4.46
C ARG A 340 -0.74 13.09 5.39
N VAL A 341 -0.16 12.37 6.34
CA VAL A 341 -0.85 11.40 7.20
C VAL A 341 -0.40 11.54 8.65
N PRO A 342 -1.19 11.05 9.63
CA PRO A 342 -0.71 10.91 10.99
C PRO A 342 0.56 10.05 11.02
N PHE A 343 1.56 10.46 11.79
CA PHE A 343 2.84 9.75 11.88
C PHE A 343 3.41 9.86 13.29
N LEU A 344 3.27 8.78 14.06
CA LEU A 344 3.66 8.71 15.46
C LEU A 344 4.68 7.60 15.65
N VAL A 345 5.70 7.84 16.48
CA VAL A 345 6.67 6.81 16.86
C VAL A 345 6.93 6.90 18.37
N ALA A 346 6.74 5.81 19.08
CA ALA A 346 7.01 5.71 20.52
C ALA A 346 7.85 4.46 20.82
N GLY A 347 8.62 4.48 21.91
CA GLY A 347 9.38 3.31 22.34
C GLY A 347 10.60 3.65 23.20
N PRO A 348 11.45 2.64 23.49
CA PRO A 348 12.62 2.81 24.33
C PRO A 348 13.55 3.93 23.85
N GLY A 349 13.96 4.81 24.76
CA GLY A 349 14.88 5.91 24.45
C GLY A 349 14.30 7.05 23.62
N ILE A 350 13.00 6.99 23.25
CA ILE A 350 12.32 8.09 22.56
C ILE A 350 11.71 9.05 23.58
N PRO A 351 12.00 10.36 23.51
CA PRO A 351 11.41 11.34 24.43
C PRO A 351 9.89 11.41 24.29
N ALA A 352 9.19 11.40 25.42
CA ALA A 352 7.74 11.55 25.45
C ALA A 352 7.30 12.98 25.14
N GLY A 353 6.21 13.13 24.39
CA GLY A 353 5.57 14.42 24.10
C GLY A 353 6.38 15.34 23.16
N LYS A 354 7.34 14.79 22.40
CA LYS A 354 8.08 15.56 21.40
C LYS A 354 7.22 15.76 20.16
N GLU A 355 7.19 16.97 19.62
CA GLU A 355 6.70 17.28 18.29
C GLU A 355 7.88 17.64 17.39
N SER A 356 7.84 17.20 16.11
CA SER A 356 8.89 17.46 15.15
C SER A 356 8.29 17.90 13.81
N ASP A 357 8.89 18.93 13.23
CA ASP A 357 8.57 19.45 11.90
C ASP A 357 9.46 18.86 10.79
N VAL A 358 10.32 17.91 11.14
CA VAL A 358 11.14 17.21 10.16
C VAL A 358 10.25 16.37 9.24
N MET A 359 10.49 16.47 7.93
CA MET A 359 9.79 15.64 6.95
C MET A 359 10.19 14.16 7.11
N VAL A 360 9.21 13.30 7.32
CA VAL A 360 9.36 11.84 7.42
C VAL A 360 8.39 11.14 6.49
N ASN A 361 8.73 9.93 6.06
CA ASN A 361 7.94 9.17 5.08
C ASN A 361 7.86 7.69 5.50
N GLY A 362 6.82 6.99 5.09
CA GLY A 362 6.69 5.56 5.34
C GLY A 362 7.83 4.70 4.80
N LEU A 363 8.60 5.17 3.81
CA LEU A 363 9.85 4.54 3.37
C LEU A 363 10.93 4.47 4.46
N ASP A 364 10.86 5.37 5.44
CA ASP A 364 11.83 5.47 6.54
C ASP A 364 11.68 4.33 7.56
N PHE A 365 10.55 3.60 7.53
CA PHE A 365 10.33 2.50 8.47
C PHE A 365 11.36 1.40 8.31
N TYR A 366 11.65 0.97 7.08
CA TYR A 366 12.58 -0.15 6.88
C TYR A 366 13.96 0.13 7.51
N PRO A 367 14.71 1.17 7.12
CA PRO A 367 16.03 1.44 7.70
C PRO A 367 15.96 1.74 9.20
N THR A 368 14.88 2.39 9.68
CA THR A 368 14.68 2.71 11.10
C THR A 368 14.44 1.45 11.93
N ILE A 369 13.56 0.56 11.48
CA ILE A 369 13.25 -0.72 12.13
C ILE A 369 14.50 -1.59 12.23
N LEU A 370 15.29 -1.70 11.16
CA LEU A 370 16.55 -2.45 11.21
C LEU A 370 17.53 -1.86 12.24
N SER A 371 17.63 -0.54 12.30
CA SER A 371 18.48 0.15 13.27
C SER A 371 18.02 -0.09 14.71
N MET A 372 16.71 -0.03 14.99
CA MET A 372 16.12 -0.35 16.29
C MET A 372 16.33 -1.80 16.69
N ALA A 373 16.23 -2.73 15.73
CA ALA A 373 16.44 -4.14 15.94
C ALA A 373 17.93 -4.54 16.05
N GLY A 374 18.87 -3.62 15.76
CA GLY A 374 20.28 -3.93 15.66
C GLY A 374 20.63 -4.85 14.49
N VAL A 375 19.80 -4.90 13.47
CA VAL A 375 19.91 -5.76 12.28
C VAL A 375 20.58 -4.98 11.14
N LYS A 376 21.52 -5.61 10.46
CA LYS A 376 22.20 -4.99 9.30
C LYS A 376 21.28 -5.03 8.08
N LYS A 377 21.40 -3.97 7.26
CA LYS A 377 20.77 -3.92 5.94
C LYS A 377 21.25 -5.12 5.08
N PRO A 378 20.36 -5.87 4.43
CA PRO A 378 20.75 -6.94 3.52
C PRO A 378 21.66 -6.43 2.40
N GLU A 379 22.63 -7.25 1.99
CA GLU A 379 23.56 -6.90 0.93
C GLU A 379 22.83 -6.67 -0.41
N GLY A 380 23.23 -5.67 -1.15
CA GLY A 380 22.61 -5.31 -2.44
C GLY A 380 21.21 -4.68 -2.32
N LYS A 381 20.60 -4.63 -1.13
CA LYS A 381 19.29 -4.03 -0.94
C LYS A 381 19.37 -2.49 -1.07
N ASN A 382 18.56 -1.93 -1.98
CA ASN A 382 18.35 -0.49 -2.02
C ASN A 382 17.25 -0.11 -1.01
N LEU A 383 17.43 0.99 -0.28
CA LEU A 383 16.42 1.58 0.59
C LEU A 383 16.32 3.07 0.24
N ASP A 384 15.15 3.51 -0.23
CA ASP A 384 14.92 4.91 -0.59
C ASP A 384 14.54 5.79 0.61
N GLY A 385 14.35 5.19 1.79
CA GLY A 385 14.09 5.86 3.05
C GLY A 385 15.36 6.16 3.85
N ALA A 386 15.19 6.88 4.95
CA ALA A 386 16.23 7.30 5.87
C ALA A 386 16.04 6.66 7.26
N ASN A 387 17.13 6.47 8.01
CA ASN A 387 17.06 5.98 9.39
C ASN A 387 16.69 7.12 10.34
N LEU A 388 15.52 7.04 10.95
CA LEU A 388 15.01 8.05 11.88
C LEU A 388 15.52 7.86 13.33
N LEU A 389 16.14 6.75 13.69
CA LEU A 389 16.48 6.45 15.07
C LEU A 389 17.33 7.55 15.74
N PRO A 390 18.35 8.15 15.11
CA PRO A 390 19.11 9.26 15.71
C PRO A 390 18.24 10.49 16.03
N LEU A 391 17.30 10.83 15.15
CA LEU A 391 16.34 11.92 15.34
C LEU A 391 15.34 11.60 16.46
N LEU A 392 14.82 10.39 16.46
CA LEU A 392 13.83 9.91 17.43
C LEU A 392 14.40 9.90 18.85
N THR A 393 15.65 9.50 19.03
CA THR A 393 16.32 9.45 20.34
C THR A 393 16.94 10.78 20.79
N GLY A 394 16.88 11.83 19.96
CA GLY A 394 17.50 13.12 20.23
C GLY A 394 19.02 13.10 20.11
N ALA A 395 19.62 12.09 19.46
CA ALA A 395 21.04 12.06 19.17
C ALA A 395 21.44 13.09 18.11
N VAL A 396 20.47 13.57 17.32
CA VAL A 396 20.58 14.68 16.39
C VAL A 396 19.43 15.65 16.58
N GLU A 397 19.67 16.92 16.37
CA GLU A 397 18.64 17.96 16.41
C GLU A 397 17.76 17.95 15.17
N ASP A 398 16.54 18.46 15.29
CA ASP A 398 15.59 18.53 14.15
C ASP A 398 16.15 19.36 12.97
N SER A 399 17.00 20.38 13.26
CA SER A 399 17.69 21.15 12.23
C SER A 399 18.75 20.38 11.42
N ALA A 400 19.22 19.25 11.93
CA ALA A 400 20.27 18.45 11.28
C ALA A 400 19.77 17.64 10.08
N LEU A 401 18.47 17.55 9.85
CA LEU A 401 17.81 16.72 8.85
C LEU A 401 18.22 15.23 8.92
N VAL A 402 17.40 14.36 8.39
CA VAL A 402 17.71 12.92 8.34
C VAL A 402 18.65 12.60 7.19
N LEU A 403 19.51 11.58 7.40
CA LEU A 403 20.45 11.11 6.37
C LEU A 403 19.85 9.92 5.62
N ASP A 404 20.00 9.96 4.28
CA ASP A 404 19.68 8.81 3.42
C ASP A 404 20.70 7.67 3.61
N GLN A 405 20.49 6.55 2.90
CA GLN A 405 21.39 5.40 2.96
C GLN A 405 22.84 5.67 2.53
N ASN A 406 23.09 6.80 1.83
CA ASN A 406 24.41 7.22 1.36
C ASN A 406 25.06 8.26 2.29
N GLY A 407 24.42 8.59 3.41
CA GLY A 407 24.86 9.60 4.37
C GLY A 407 24.65 11.04 3.91
N LYS A 408 23.83 11.26 2.87
CA LYS A 408 23.45 12.58 2.39
C LYS A 408 22.19 13.07 3.13
N GLN A 409 22.16 14.34 3.49
CA GLN A 409 20.96 14.96 4.06
C GLN A 409 19.79 14.91 3.06
N ARG A 410 18.63 14.43 3.52
CA ARG A 410 17.42 14.39 2.74
C ARG A 410 16.74 15.76 2.80
N THR A 411 16.77 16.46 1.68
CA THR A 411 16.08 17.74 1.49
C THR A 411 14.77 17.58 0.73
N ASP A 412 14.62 16.47 0.00
CA ASP A 412 13.56 16.26 -0.97
C ASP A 412 12.71 15.04 -0.61
N MET A 413 11.40 15.14 -0.86
CA MET A 413 10.47 14.02 -0.97
C MET A 413 9.75 14.11 -2.30
N MET A 414 9.46 12.96 -2.93
CA MET A 414 8.86 12.90 -4.24
C MET A 414 7.69 11.91 -4.23
N TRP A 415 6.65 12.24 -4.98
CA TRP A 415 5.54 11.34 -5.29
C TRP A 415 5.33 11.31 -6.79
N HIS A 416 5.13 10.12 -7.32
CA HIS A 416 4.88 9.88 -8.74
C HIS A 416 3.59 9.08 -8.89
N TYR A 417 2.56 9.74 -9.42
CA TYR A 417 1.24 9.15 -9.59
C TYR A 417 0.73 9.40 -11.02
N PRO A 418 1.23 8.60 -12.01
CA PRO A 418 0.88 8.76 -13.43
C PRO A 418 -0.50 8.18 -13.76
N HIS A 419 -1.49 8.41 -12.88
CA HIS A 419 -2.86 7.90 -12.94
C HIS A 419 -3.85 9.03 -12.72
N GLY A 420 -5.06 8.90 -13.27
CA GLY A 420 -6.12 9.88 -13.09
C GLY A 420 -5.69 11.30 -13.52
N LYS A 421 -5.16 12.07 -12.59
CA LYS A 421 -4.67 13.45 -12.84
C LYS A 421 -3.30 13.47 -13.54
N ASN A 422 -2.59 12.35 -13.65
CA ASN A 422 -1.28 12.24 -14.29
C ASN A 422 -0.27 13.28 -13.77
N GLN A 423 0.18 13.09 -12.54
CA GLN A 423 1.02 14.07 -11.83
C GLN A 423 2.27 13.43 -11.23
N SER A 424 3.31 14.24 -11.10
CA SER A 424 4.44 14.02 -10.19
C SER A 424 4.67 15.25 -9.35
N THR A 425 5.13 15.08 -8.12
CA THR A 425 5.39 16.20 -7.23
C THR A 425 6.68 16.00 -6.45
N ILE A 426 7.34 17.10 -6.13
CA ILE A 426 8.49 17.16 -5.23
C ILE A 426 8.21 18.19 -4.14
N ARG A 427 8.44 17.82 -2.90
CA ARG A 427 8.59 18.74 -1.79
C ARG A 427 10.07 18.88 -1.47
N SER A 428 10.60 20.08 -1.53
CA SER A 428 11.98 20.41 -1.20
C SER A 428 12.01 21.54 -0.18
N GLY A 429 12.35 21.21 1.05
CA GLY A 429 12.27 22.14 2.17
C GLY A 429 10.85 22.71 2.32
N ASP A 430 10.72 24.03 2.22
CA ASP A 430 9.48 24.76 2.43
C ASP A 430 8.53 24.74 1.22
N PHE A 431 9.05 24.37 0.03
CA PHE A 431 8.32 24.44 -1.22
C PHE A 431 7.88 23.07 -1.73
N LYS A 432 6.74 23.08 -2.41
CA LYS A 432 6.21 21.92 -3.14
C LYS A 432 5.90 22.29 -4.56
N LEU A 433 6.42 21.52 -5.51
CA LEU A 433 6.12 21.66 -6.94
C LEU A 433 5.30 20.47 -7.41
N ILE A 434 4.23 20.73 -8.14
CA ILE A 434 3.44 19.73 -8.86
C ILE A 434 3.67 19.90 -10.35
N ARG A 435 4.06 18.79 -11.03
CA ARG A 435 4.14 18.69 -12.48
C ARG A 435 2.90 17.97 -12.99
N ASN A 436 2.16 18.65 -13.87
CA ASN A 436 1.04 18.10 -14.59
C ASN A 436 1.50 17.61 -15.96
N TYR A 437 1.10 16.42 -16.37
CA TYR A 437 1.49 15.84 -17.66
C TYR A 437 0.47 16.12 -18.76
N ASP A 438 -0.82 16.22 -18.47
CA ASP A 438 -1.86 16.60 -19.44
C ASP A 438 -2.02 18.13 -19.48
N THR A 439 -1.16 18.79 -20.23
CA THR A 439 -1.07 20.27 -20.30
C THR A 439 -1.49 20.88 -21.64
N ASP A 440 -1.74 20.06 -22.65
CA ASP A 440 -2.06 20.52 -24.00
C ASP A 440 -3.41 21.29 -24.08
N SER A 441 -4.31 21.04 -23.12
CA SER A 441 -5.55 21.80 -22.95
C SER A 441 -5.36 23.18 -22.30
N GLY A 442 -4.14 23.47 -21.77
CA GLY A 442 -3.84 24.65 -20.98
C GLY A 442 -4.40 24.62 -19.55
N LYS A 443 -5.05 23.52 -19.14
CA LYS A 443 -5.61 23.33 -17.79
C LYS A 443 -5.45 21.87 -17.37
N PRO A 444 -4.78 21.58 -16.27
CA PRO A 444 -4.08 22.51 -15.35
C PRO A 444 -2.81 23.10 -15.97
N PRO A 445 -2.17 24.13 -15.37
CA PRO A 445 -0.86 24.62 -15.81
C PRO A 445 0.19 23.53 -15.68
N ALA A 446 1.25 23.56 -16.51
CA ALA A 446 2.29 22.55 -16.51
C ALA A 446 2.98 22.39 -15.15
N LEU A 447 3.19 23.49 -14.46
CA LEU A 447 3.80 23.53 -13.13
C LEU A 447 2.94 24.35 -12.17
N GLU A 448 2.81 23.82 -10.95
CA GLU A 448 2.24 24.52 -9.81
C GLU A 448 3.27 24.54 -8.69
N LEU A 449 3.55 25.71 -8.11
CA LEU A 449 4.52 25.89 -7.03
C LEU A 449 3.82 26.48 -5.82
N TYR A 450 4.02 25.87 -4.65
CA TYR A 450 3.45 26.30 -3.38
C TYR A 450 4.54 26.44 -2.33
N GLN A 451 4.48 27.48 -1.50
CA GLN A 451 5.28 27.57 -0.30
C GLN A 451 4.43 27.10 0.88
N LEU A 452 4.63 25.88 1.33
CA LEU A 452 3.80 25.29 2.37
C LEU A 452 4.09 25.89 3.76
N VAL A 453 5.36 26.13 4.05
CA VAL A 453 5.84 26.58 5.35
C VAL A 453 7.00 27.58 5.22
N ASP A 454 7.40 28.19 6.33
CA ASP A 454 8.64 28.96 6.51
C ASP A 454 9.38 28.33 7.70
N THR A 455 10.46 27.59 7.41
CA THR A 455 11.21 26.84 8.42
C THR A 455 12.41 27.63 8.93
N LYS A 456 12.47 27.84 10.25
CA LYS A 456 13.59 28.48 10.96
C LYS A 456 13.98 27.63 12.18
N ASP A 457 15.27 27.36 12.32
CA ASP A 457 15.82 26.60 13.46
C ASP A 457 15.09 25.26 13.72
N GLY A 458 14.73 24.53 12.64
CA GLY A 458 14.02 23.26 12.70
C GLY A 458 12.54 23.33 13.05
N LYS A 459 11.95 24.53 13.12
CA LYS A 459 10.51 24.76 13.32
C LYS A 459 9.89 25.39 12.10
N SER A 460 8.72 24.90 11.71
CA SER A 460 8.00 25.32 10.52
C SER A 460 6.76 26.13 10.89
N ALA A 461 6.73 27.40 10.45
CA ALA A 461 5.51 28.20 10.49
C ALA A 461 4.67 27.94 9.24
N ARG A 462 3.35 27.78 9.39
CA ARG A 462 2.40 27.61 8.27
C ARG A 462 2.39 28.84 7.36
N VAL A 463 2.42 28.61 6.04
CA VAL A 463 2.29 29.65 5.01
C VAL A 463 1.10 29.36 4.09
N ASP A 464 1.13 28.22 3.36
CA ASP A 464 0.08 27.84 2.38
C ASP A 464 -0.02 26.31 2.29
N ILE A 465 -0.34 25.65 3.42
CA ILE A 465 -0.54 24.19 3.44
C ILE A 465 -1.81 23.77 2.69
N GLU A 466 -2.67 24.74 2.37
CA GLU A 466 -3.87 24.62 1.57
C GLU A 466 -3.56 24.52 0.07
N GLU A 467 -2.30 24.75 -0.34
CA GLU A 467 -1.91 24.76 -1.76
C GLU A 467 -2.82 25.68 -2.61
N ALA A 468 -3.18 26.84 -2.05
CA ALA A 468 -4.16 27.77 -2.64
C ALA A 468 -3.54 28.75 -3.63
N LYS A 469 -2.29 29.19 -3.37
CA LYS A 469 -1.62 30.20 -4.20
C LYS A 469 -0.49 29.60 -5.03
N ASN A 470 -0.75 29.37 -6.34
CA ASN A 470 0.29 28.93 -7.26
C ASN A 470 1.31 30.05 -7.53
N LEU A 471 2.54 29.87 -7.06
CA LEU A 471 3.66 30.83 -7.20
C LEU A 471 4.51 30.61 -8.45
N ALA A 472 4.21 29.65 -9.33
CA ALA A 472 5.08 29.29 -10.46
C ALA A 472 5.34 30.46 -11.40
N ALA A 473 4.36 31.36 -11.60
CA ALA A 473 4.52 32.58 -12.42
C ALA A 473 5.27 33.69 -11.68
N GLU A 474 5.17 33.77 -10.34
CA GLU A 474 5.85 34.76 -9.50
C GLU A 474 7.31 34.35 -9.21
N GLN A 475 7.59 33.05 -9.15
CA GLN A 475 8.90 32.46 -8.84
C GLN A 475 9.33 31.42 -9.91
N PRO A 476 9.49 31.82 -11.18
CA PRO A 476 9.75 30.88 -12.29
C PRO A 476 11.10 30.17 -12.16
N GLU A 477 12.09 30.81 -11.56
CA GLU A 477 13.41 30.21 -11.33
C GLU A 477 13.33 29.06 -10.31
N LYS A 478 12.59 29.26 -9.20
CA LYS A 478 12.35 28.22 -8.20
C LYS A 478 11.52 27.06 -8.78
N ALA A 479 10.51 27.35 -9.56
CA ALA A 479 9.74 26.33 -10.25
C ALA A 479 10.61 25.51 -11.22
N ALA A 480 11.49 26.14 -11.99
CA ALA A 480 12.42 25.47 -12.89
C ALA A 480 13.46 24.63 -12.14
N GLU A 481 14.02 25.13 -11.04
CA GLU A 481 14.95 24.40 -10.17
C GLU A 481 14.33 23.10 -9.68
N LEU A 482 13.15 23.17 -9.05
CA LEU A 482 12.48 21.99 -8.49
C LEU A 482 11.99 21.03 -9.58
N ASN A 483 11.58 21.54 -10.75
CA ASN A 483 11.21 20.72 -11.89
C ASN A 483 12.42 19.95 -12.46
N THR A 484 13.60 20.56 -12.51
CA THR A 484 14.85 19.91 -12.89
C THR A 484 15.18 18.81 -11.88
N ARG A 485 15.14 19.12 -10.60
CA ARG A 485 15.40 18.17 -9.52
C ARG A 485 14.44 16.97 -9.55
N LEU A 486 13.14 17.21 -9.77
CA LEU A 486 12.14 16.17 -9.97
C LEU A 486 12.48 15.26 -11.15
N THR A 487 12.93 15.85 -12.26
CA THR A 487 13.33 15.09 -13.46
C THR A 487 14.53 14.18 -13.18
N GLU A 488 15.55 14.68 -12.45
CA GLU A 488 16.72 13.89 -12.06
C GLU A 488 16.31 12.67 -11.22
N ILE A 489 15.47 12.88 -10.20
CA ILE A 489 15.01 11.80 -9.30
C ILE A 489 14.17 10.77 -10.07
N LEU A 490 13.23 11.20 -10.91
CA LEU A 490 12.43 10.30 -11.73
C LEU A 490 13.30 9.49 -12.70
N SER A 491 14.32 10.11 -13.30
CA SER A 491 15.27 9.45 -14.19
C SER A 491 16.13 8.42 -13.44
N GLU A 492 16.66 8.78 -12.27
CA GLU A 492 17.43 7.86 -11.40
C GLU A 492 16.58 6.64 -11.01
N MET A 493 15.32 6.85 -10.68
CA MET A 493 14.37 5.77 -10.33
C MET A 493 13.88 4.99 -11.55
N LYS A 494 14.19 5.42 -12.78
CA LYS A 494 13.66 4.85 -14.03
C LYS A 494 12.13 4.83 -14.05
N ALA A 495 11.53 5.90 -13.54
CA ALA A 495 10.09 6.05 -13.46
C ALA A 495 9.41 5.97 -14.84
N SER A 496 8.28 5.29 -14.90
CA SER A 496 7.47 5.21 -16.12
C SER A 496 6.52 6.41 -16.18
N LEU A 497 6.75 7.32 -17.14
CA LEU A 497 5.92 8.50 -17.33
C LEU A 497 4.66 8.17 -18.14
N PRO A 498 3.55 8.90 -17.97
CA PRO A 498 2.37 8.74 -18.81
C PRO A 498 2.65 9.16 -20.26
N TYR A 499 1.95 8.55 -21.21
CA TYR A 499 2.13 8.79 -22.64
C TYR A 499 0.93 9.52 -23.22
N TRP A 500 1.15 10.25 -24.33
CA TRP A 500 0.07 10.78 -25.14
C TRP A 500 -0.65 9.67 -25.90
N ASN A 501 -1.98 9.77 -25.94
CA ASN A 501 -2.84 8.86 -26.69
C ASN A 501 -3.06 9.40 -28.13
N PRO A 502 -2.47 8.79 -29.15
CA PRO A 502 -2.67 9.25 -30.53
C PRO A 502 -4.12 9.07 -31.04
N ASN A 503 -4.88 8.20 -30.37
CA ASN A 503 -6.26 7.85 -30.76
C ASN A 503 -7.33 8.69 -30.04
N CYS A 504 -6.96 9.73 -29.29
CA CYS A 504 -7.92 10.58 -28.62
C CYS A 504 -8.76 11.40 -29.62
N GLN A 505 -10.06 11.13 -29.67
CA GLN A 505 -10.99 11.77 -30.60
C GLN A 505 -11.66 13.02 -30.03
N LYS A 506 -11.89 13.07 -28.71
CA LYS A 506 -12.58 14.18 -28.07
C LYS A 506 -11.76 15.47 -28.09
N THR A 507 -10.47 15.34 -27.84
CA THR A 507 -9.52 16.47 -27.82
C THR A 507 -8.18 15.95 -28.35
N PRO A 508 -7.99 15.86 -29.68
CA PRO A 508 -6.75 15.35 -30.27
C PRO A 508 -5.55 16.14 -29.77
N VAL A 509 -4.46 15.41 -29.50
CA VAL A 509 -3.20 16.01 -29.05
C VAL A 509 -2.39 16.47 -30.24
N THR A 510 -1.72 17.61 -30.14
CA THR A 510 -0.86 18.17 -31.19
C THR A 510 0.19 17.14 -31.62
N ASN A 511 0.40 16.96 -32.94
CA ASN A 511 1.29 15.99 -33.58
C ASN A 511 0.83 14.51 -33.48
N HIS A 512 -0.40 14.24 -33.07
CA HIS A 512 -0.92 12.86 -33.04
C HIS A 512 -0.91 12.14 -34.40
N GLU A 513 -0.86 12.89 -35.50
CA GLU A 513 -0.76 12.37 -36.87
C GLU A 513 0.66 11.93 -37.27
N LYS A 514 1.69 12.30 -36.48
CA LYS A 514 3.11 12.00 -36.76
C LYS A 514 3.58 10.68 -36.14
N VAL A 515 2.72 9.96 -35.44
CA VAL A 515 3.08 8.72 -34.73
C VAL A 515 3.50 7.61 -35.70
N PRO A 516 4.37 6.71 -35.26
CA PRO A 516 4.82 5.59 -36.09
C PRO A 516 3.67 4.63 -36.43
N ALA A 517 3.79 3.97 -37.56
CA ALA A 517 2.88 2.89 -37.98
C ALA A 517 3.63 1.57 -38.01
N VAL A 518 3.13 0.55 -37.32
CA VAL A 518 3.67 -0.81 -37.44
C VAL A 518 3.23 -1.42 -38.80
N THR A 519 4.22 -1.83 -39.60
CA THR A 519 4.01 -2.37 -40.96
C THR A 519 4.05 -3.88 -40.98
N GLY A 520 4.58 -4.54 -39.97
CA GLY A 520 4.64 -5.99 -39.85
C GLY A 520 5.35 -6.47 -38.60
N HIS A 521 5.33 -7.79 -38.40
CA HIS A 521 6.11 -8.42 -37.34
C HIS A 521 6.56 -9.84 -37.74
N THR A 522 7.58 -10.32 -37.08
CA THR A 522 8.02 -11.73 -37.11
C THR A 522 8.22 -12.25 -35.72
N VAL A 523 7.98 -13.55 -35.53
CA VAL A 523 8.23 -14.26 -34.27
C VAL A 523 9.20 -15.41 -34.56
N ASP A 524 10.39 -15.36 -33.98
CA ASP A 524 11.40 -16.41 -34.04
C ASP A 524 11.75 -16.89 -32.63
N GLY A 525 11.17 -18.02 -32.25
CA GLY A 525 11.23 -18.52 -30.89
C GLY A 525 10.65 -17.51 -29.90
N GLN A 526 11.49 -17.02 -29.02
CA GLN A 526 11.13 -15.99 -28.01
C GLN A 526 11.47 -14.56 -28.45
N THR A 527 11.96 -14.39 -29.67
CA THR A 527 12.26 -13.05 -30.21
C THR A 527 11.12 -12.59 -31.09
N VAL A 528 10.54 -11.45 -30.74
CA VAL A 528 9.55 -10.75 -31.55
C VAL A 528 10.21 -9.53 -32.18
N THR A 529 10.12 -9.39 -33.49
CA THR A 529 10.63 -8.23 -34.22
C THR A 529 9.47 -7.53 -34.90
N ALA A 530 9.20 -6.29 -34.56
CA ALA A 530 8.26 -5.44 -35.28
C ALA A 530 9.00 -4.57 -36.29
N THR A 531 8.42 -4.42 -37.49
CA THR A 531 8.84 -3.40 -38.46
C THR A 531 7.87 -2.25 -38.44
N PHE A 532 8.36 -1.02 -38.53
CA PHE A 532 7.55 0.18 -38.46
C PHE A 532 8.05 1.25 -39.44
N GLN A 533 7.16 2.17 -39.78
CA GLN A 533 7.47 3.39 -40.51
C GLN A 533 7.27 4.60 -39.59
N GLU A 534 8.25 5.47 -39.55
CA GLU A 534 8.16 6.78 -38.92
C GLU A 534 7.41 7.77 -39.81
N ASN A 535 6.39 8.44 -39.25
CA ASN A 535 5.53 9.37 -39.99
C ASN A 535 5.83 10.84 -39.62
N GLY A 536 7.07 11.15 -39.26
CA GLY A 536 7.53 12.49 -38.89
C GLY A 536 7.95 12.60 -37.43
N ALA A 537 7.79 11.58 -36.62
CA ALA A 537 8.37 11.45 -35.28
C ALA A 537 9.19 10.16 -35.20
N ARG A 538 10.37 10.25 -34.62
CA ARG A 538 11.30 9.13 -34.46
C ARG A 538 10.89 8.23 -33.29
N VAL A 539 10.94 6.91 -33.48
CA VAL A 539 10.76 5.94 -32.39
C VAL A 539 12.02 5.90 -31.53
N VAL A 540 11.85 6.18 -30.23
CA VAL A 540 12.96 6.26 -29.27
C VAL A 540 13.00 5.08 -28.30
N ARG A 541 11.88 4.32 -28.17
CA ARG A 541 11.79 3.14 -27.32
C ARG A 541 10.72 2.17 -27.80
N ALA A 542 10.95 0.89 -27.55
CA ALA A 542 9.95 -0.14 -27.72
C ALA A 542 9.85 -0.98 -26.43
N ASP A 543 8.63 -1.26 -25.98
CA ASP A 543 8.35 -2.12 -24.85
C ASP A 543 7.57 -3.36 -25.32
N ALA A 544 7.93 -4.55 -24.81
CA ALA A 544 7.04 -5.71 -24.82
C ALA A 544 6.23 -5.72 -23.52
N ILE A 545 4.92 -5.90 -23.65
CA ILE A 545 4.04 -6.19 -22.53
C ILE A 545 3.57 -7.63 -22.71
N TYR A 546 4.11 -8.54 -21.91
CA TYR A 546 3.95 -9.98 -22.10
C TYR A 546 3.33 -10.67 -20.89
N THR A 547 2.65 -11.79 -21.13
CA THR A 547 2.18 -12.69 -20.07
C THR A 547 2.93 -14.01 -20.15
N THR A 548 2.90 -14.78 -19.05
CA THR A 548 3.60 -16.06 -18.95
C THR A 548 2.61 -17.21 -18.68
N LYS A 549 3.03 -18.44 -18.97
CA LYS A 549 2.23 -19.62 -18.66
C LYS A 549 1.96 -19.78 -17.15
N ASP A 550 2.91 -19.31 -16.31
CA ASP A 550 2.86 -19.47 -14.86
C ASP A 550 2.05 -18.36 -14.17
N SER A 551 1.74 -17.26 -14.89
CA SER A 551 0.94 -16.13 -14.40
C SER A 551 -0.05 -15.65 -15.47
N PRO A 552 -0.99 -16.48 -15.91
CA PRO A 552 -1.95 -16.11 -16.95
C PRO A 552 -2.85 -14.95 -16.44
N GLY A 553 -2.94 -13.89 -17.28
CA GLY A 553 -3.72 -12.69 -16.95
C GLY A 553 -2.94 -11.62 -16.16
N GLU A 554 -1.71 -11.90 -15.74
CA GLU A 554 -0.76 -10.89 -15.27
C GLU A 554 0.22 -10.55 -16.40
N TRP A 555 0.47 -9.27 -16.59
CA TRP A 555 1.32 -8.77 -17.66
C TRP A 555 2.56 -8.10 -17.10
N PHE A 556 3.70 -8.37 -17.73
CA PHE A 556 5.03 -7.89 -17.37
C PHE A 556 5.55 -6.98 -18.48
N ARG A 557 6.56 -6.16 -18.17
CA ARG A 557 7.19 -5.26 -19.13
C ARG A 557 8.65 -5.62 -19.37
N LEU A 558 9.06 -5.57 -20.62
CA LEU A 558 10.45 -5.67 -21.05
C LEU A 558 10.74 -4.55 -22.05
N ILE A 559 11.88 -3.90 -21.92
CA ILE A 559 12.34 -2.87 -22.86
C ILE A 559 13.14 -3.59 -23.96
N GLY A 560 12.79 -3.34 -25.23
CA GLY A 560 13.44 -3.87 -26.41
C GLY A 560 14.49 -2.92 -27.01
N GLU A 561 15.11 -3.40 -28.08
CA GLU A 561 16.06 -2.64 -28.89
C GLU A 561 15.33 -2.02 -30.08
N VAL A 562 15.66 -0.77 -30.41
CA VAL A 562 15.11 -0.04 -31.58
C VAL A 562 16.27 0.30 -32.49
N ASP A 563 16.18 -0.11 -33.76
CA ASP A 563 17.16 0.19 -34.80
C ASP A 563 16.50 0.29 -36.17
N ASN A 564 16.71 1.40 -36.89
CA ASN A 564 16.40 1.60 -38.32
C ASN A 564 15.04 1.04 -38.78
N GLY A 565 13.94 1.45 -38.13
CA GLY A 565 12.58 1.01 -38.50
C GLY A 565 12.22 -0.40 -38.01
N THR A 566 13.01 -0.96 -37.09
CA THR A 566 12.74 -2.22 -36.41
C THR A 566 12.79 -2.09 -34.89
N ALA A 567 11.94 -2.88 -34.21
CA ALA A 567 11.96 -3.03 -32.75
C ALA A 567 12.11 -4.53 -32.43
N LYS A 568 13.19 -4.91 -31.73
CA LYS A 568 13.49 -6.28 -31.38
C LYS A 568 13.30 -6.51 -29.88
N LEU A 569 12.48 -7.50 -29.54
CA LEU A 569 12.01 -7.80 -28.19
C LEU A 569 12.35 -9.25 -27.86
N ALA A 570 13.37 -9.48 -27.04
CA ALA A 570 13.79 -10.80 -26.60
C ALA A 570 13.02 -11.18 -25.32
N LEU A 571 11.93 -11.92 -25.48
CA LEU A 571 11.06 -12.33 -24.39
C LEU A 571 11.67 -13.47 -23.56
N PRO A 572 11.32 -13.61 -22.28
CA PRO A 572 11.76 -14.75 -21.46
C PRO A 572 11.12 -16.05 -21.97
N PRO A 573 11.76 -17.23 -21.68
CA PRO A 573 11.30 -18.53 -22.18
C PRO A 573 9.86 -18.91 -21.82
N GLU A 574 9.36 -18.42 -20.69
CA GLU A 574 8.03 -18.65 -20.18
C GLU A 574 6.94 -17.77 -20.80
N ALA A 575 7.32 -16.75 -21.60
CA ALA A 575 6.35 -15.86 -22.24
C ALA A 575 5.49 -16.60 -23.28
N THR A 576 4.19 -16.34 -23.23
CA THR A 576 3.20 -16.98 -24.12
C THR A 576 2.56 -16.01 -25.10
N GLU A 577 2.36 -14.77 -24.69
CA GLU A 577 1.71 -13.73 -25.48
C GLU A 577 2.36 -12.37 -25.22
N THR A 578 2.29 -11.46 -26.19
CA THR A 578 2.83 -10.12 -26.05
C THR A 578 2.07 -9.06 -26.84
N PHE A 579 2.07 -7.84 -26.32
CA PHE A 579 1.84 -6.59 -27.04
C PHE A 579 3.17 -5.87 -27.24
N ILE A 580 3.31 -5.13 -28.32
CA ILE A 580 4.44 -4.25 -28.59
C ILE A 580 3.97 -2.82 -28.46
N ASN A 581 4.65 -2.02 -27.65
CA ASN A 581 4.42 -0.58 -27.55
C ASN A 581 5.62 0.15 -28.18
N LEU A 582 5.38 1.00 -29.16
CA LEU A 582 6.36 1.92 -29.71
C LEU A 582 6.14 3.30 -29.10
N ILE A 583 7.19 3.89 -28.59
CA ILE A 583 7.18 5.23 -27.98
C ILE A 583 8.03 6.14 -28.86
N ASP A 584 7.44 7.24 -29.32
CA ASP A 584 8.14 8.22 -30.14
C ASP A 584 8.78 9.36 -29.31
N GLU A 585 9.55 10.21 -29.98
CA GLU A 585 10.25 11.35 -29.37
C GLU A 585 9.31 12.44 -28.84
N ASN A 586 8.03 12.46 -29.24
CA ASN A 586 6.98 13.33 -28.70
C ASN A 586 6.22 12.68 -27.54
N ASN A 587 6.67 11.50 -27.07
CA ASN A 587 6.07 10.73 -25.99
C ASN A 587 4.65 10.20 -26.32
N PHE A 588 4.33 9.97 -27.59
CA PHE A 588 3.16 9.18 -27.94
C PHE A 588 3.46 7.68 -27.83
N MET A 589 2.46 6.90 -27.42
CA MET A 589 2.56 5.44 -27.41
C MET A 589 1.59 4.82 -28.42
N VAL A 590 2.13 3.99 -29.30
CA VAL A 590 1.38 3.17 -30.24
C VAL A 590 1.50 1.70 -29.84
N SER A 591 0.38 1.05 -29.55
CA SER A 591 0.34 -0.39 -29.22
C SER A 591 0.04 -1.23 -30.44
N TYR A 592 0.70 -2.39 -30.54
CA TYR A 592 0.48 -3.38 -31.58
C TYR A 592 0.49 -4.80 -30.98
N PRO A 593 -0.48 -5.69 -31.32
CA PRO A 593 -1.69 -5.35 -32.05
C PRO A 593 -2.47 -4.23 -31.35
N GLN A 594 -3.22 -3.45 -32.12
CA GLN A 594 -3.96 -2.34 -31.55
C GLN A 594 -5.01 -2.87 -30.58
N ALA A 595 -4.86 -2.53 -29.32
CA ALA A 595 -5.79 -2.90 -28.29
C ALA A 595 -7.16 -2.27 -28.56
N ALA A 596 -8.21 -3.06 -28.61
CA ALA A 596 -9.57 -2.51 -28.68
C ALA A 596 -9.88 -1.81 -27.36
N ALA A 597 -10.48 -0.61 -27.43
CA ALA A 597 -10.89 0.12 -26.25
C ALA A 597 -11.81 -0.71 -25.37
N ALA A 598 -11.48 -0.88 -24.10
CA ALA A 598 -12.35 -1.50 -23.12
C ALA A 598 -13.66 -0.72 -23.03
N LYS A 599 -14.79 -1.43 -23.00
CA LYS A 599 -16.04 -0.85 -22.52
C LYS A 599 -15.80 -0.49 -21.04
N ALA A 600 -16.15 0.75 -20.65
CA ALA A 600 -16.25 1.11 -19.26
C ALA A 600 -17.31 0.19 -18.63
N GLU A 601 -16.91 -0.81 -17.88
CA GLU A 601 -17.82 -1.57 -17.05
C GLU A 601 -18.20 -0.68 -15.89
N GLY A 602 -19.51 -0.51 -15.73
CA GLY A 602 -20.12 0.31 -14.68
C GLY A 602 -19.75 -0.23 -13.30
N GLY A 603 -19.47 0.71 -12.42
CA GLY A 603 -18.97 0.62 -11.07
C GLY A 603 -19.38 -0.58 -10.24
N GLY A 604 -18.38 -1.16 -9.63
CA GLY A 604 -18.45 -1.96 -8.42
C GLY A 604 -17.16 -1.70 -7.66
N ASP A 605 -17.33 -1.27 -6.43
CA ASP A 605 -16.28 -1.10 -5.43
C ASP A 605 -15.03 -0.31 -5.84
N GLY A 606 -15.05 0.85 -5.53
CA GLY A 606 -14.22 2.04 -5.38
C GLY A 606 -12.71 1.91 -5.49
N GLU A 607 -12.07 0.81 -5.74
CA GLU A 607 -10.61 0.65 -5.94
C GLU A 607 -10.19 0.47 -7.41
N GLU A 608 -11.11 0.44 -8.36
CA GLU A 608 -10.80 0.23 -9.78
C GLU A 608 -10.68 1.54 -10.59
N GLY A 609 -9.88 2.45 -10.10
CA GLY A 609 -9.52 3.65 -10.85
C GLY A 609 -8.17 3.54 -11.50
N GLY A 610 -8.04 2.98 -12.71
CA GLY A 610 -6.81 3.28 -13.34
C GLY A 610 -6.20 2.40 -14.39
N GLY A 611 -6.73 1.32 -14.75
CA GLY A 611 -6.28 0.61 -15.94
C GLY A 611 -7.50 0.32 -16.79
N ALA A 612 -7.70 1.03 -17.89
CA ALA A 612 -8.65 0.56 -18.89
C ALA A 612 -8.21 -0.86 -19.27
N ALA A 613 -9.00 -1.87 -18.89
CA ALA A 613 -8.76 -3.22 -19.36
C ALA A 613 -8.74 -3.19 -20.89
N VAL A 614 -7.71 -3.78 -21.49
CA VAL A 614 -7.59 -3.89 -22.93
C VAL A 614 -8.68 -4.84 -23.38
N GLY A 615 -9.83 -4.32 -23.76
CA GLY A 615 -10.95 -5.11 -24.30
C GLY A 615 -10.68 -5.46 -25.75
N GLY A 616 -10.50 -6.76 -26.06
CA GLY A 616 -10.73 -7.31 -27.39
C GLY A 616 -9.58 -7.33 -28.39
N ALA A 617 -8.36 -6.85 -28.08
CA ALA A 617 -7.22 -7.12 -28.93
C ALA A 617 -6.67 -8.53 -28.65
N ILE A 618 -6.40 -9.28 -29.71
CA ILE A 618 -5.72 -10.57 -29.57
C ILE A 618 -4.21 -10.27 -29.55
N PRO A 619 -3.50 -10.59 -28.46
CA PRO A 619 -2.06 -10.41 -28.39
C PRO A 619 -1.33 -11.33 -29.40
N LEU A 620 -0.09 -11.00 -29.71
CA LEU A 620 0.77 -11.86 -30.51
C LEU A 620 1.11 -13.11 -29.71
N ALA A 621 0.78 -14.29 -30.28
CA ALA A 621 1.18 -15.57 -29.70
C ALA A 621 2.69 -15.79 -29.88
N VAL A 622 3.36 -16.23 -28.82
CA VAL A 622 4.78 -16.59 -28.83
C VAL A 622 4.91 -18.10 -28.70
N THR A 623 5.65 -18.74 -29.59
CA THR A 623 5.78 -20.19 -29.59
C THR A 623 6.73 -20.65 -28.50
N VAL A 624 6.20 -21.27 -27.44
CA VAL A 624 7.00 -21.92 -26.41
C VAL A 624 7.54 -23.25 -26.93
N LYS A 625 8.85 -23.35 -27.18
CA LYS A 625 9.48 -24.63 -27.53
C LYS A 625 9.50 -25.54 -26.29
N GLY A 626 8.65 -26.59 -26.32
CA GLY A 626 8.75 -27.78 -25.48
C GLY A 626 8.37 -27.58 -24.02
N SER A 627 7.10 -27.36 -23.71
CA SER A 627 6.61 -27.49 -22.35
C SER A 627 5.42 -28.47 -22.27
N ALA A 628 5.51 -29.41 -21.35
CA ALA A 628 4.37 -30.15 -20.84
C ALA A 628 3.32 -29.19 -20.25
N PRO A 629 2.03 -29.58 -20.10
CA PRO A 629 0.96 -28.67 -19.64
C PRO A 629 1.28 -28.06 -18.27
N SER A 630 0.90 -26.78 -18.09
CA SER A 630 1.30 -25.90 -17.01
C SER A 630 0.79 -26.33 -15.63
N HIS A 631 1.68 -26.36 -14.65
CA HIS A 631 1.39 -26.54 -13.21
C HIS A 631 0.42 -25.48 -12.61
N ALA A 632 0.23 -24.31 -13.22
CA ALA A 632 -0.57 -23.23 -12.63
C ALA A 632 -2.08 -23.50 -12.53
N GLN A 633 -2.63 -24.37 -13.40
CA GLN A 633 -4.01 -24.82 -13.28
C GLN A 633 -4.11 -25.99 -12.30
N GLU A 634 -3.03 -26.75 -12.18
CA GLU A 634 -2.86 -27.80 -11.16
C GLU A 634 -2.70 -27.18 -9.77
N ASP A 635 -1.91 -26.11 -9.60
CA ASP A 635 -1.71 -25.42 -8.32
C ASP A 635 -3.00 -24.84 -7.71
N LYS A 636 -3.87 -24.22 -8.54
CA LYS A 636 -5.17 -23.72 -8.04
C LYS A 636 -6.09 -24.86 -7.58
N LYS A 637 -6.06 -25.97 -8.28
CA LYS A 637 -6.85 -27.14 -7.92
C LYS A 637 -6.26 -27.85 -6.71
N GLU A 638 -4.94 -27.90 -6.62
CA GLU A 638 -4.22 -28.42 -5.45
C GLU A 638 -4.49 -27.57 -4.20
N ILE A 639 -4.43 -26.23 -4.30
CA ILE A 639 -4.79 -25.32 -3.21
C ILE A 639 -6.26 -25.54 -2.80
N GLN A 640 -7.16 -25.69 -3.77
CA GLN A 640 -8.56 -25.95 -3.50
C GLN A 640 -8.78 -27.35 -2.91
N PHE A 641 -8.05 -28.36 -3.37
CA PHE A 641 -8.05 -29.69 -2.83
C PHE A 641 -7.60 -29.71 -1.38
N ASN A 642 -6.42 -29.15 -1.07
CA ASN A 642 -5.86 -29.06 0.27
C ASN A 642 -6.73 -28.24 1.24
N LYS A 643 -7.53 -27.31 0.72
CA LYS A 643 -8.50 -26.57 1.53
C LYS A 643 -9.75 -27.39 1.89
N LEU A 644 -10.07 -28.38 1.07
CA LEU A 644 -11.20 -29.29 1.29
C LEU A 644 -10.79 -30.52 2.10
N ASP A 645 -9.55 -30.99 1.96
CA ASP A 645 -8.96 -32.10 2.72
C ASP A 645 -8.70 -31.66 4.17
N ALA A 646 -9.76 -31.70 4.98
CA ALA A 646 -9.75 -31.17 6.34
C ALA A 646 -8.94 -32.04 7.32
N ASP A 647 -8.87 -33.35 7.06
CA ASP A 647 -8.11 -34.28 7.88
C ASP A 647 -6.69 -34.58 7.40
N LYS A 648 -6.31 -33.93 6.27
CA LYS A 648 -5.00 -34.05 5.60
C LYS A 648 -4.65 -35.50 5.24
N SER A 649 -5.65 -36.27 4.85
CA SER A 649 -5.49 -37.68 4.43
C SER A 649 -4.86 -37.81 3.04
N GLY A 650 -4.84 -36.75 2.23
CA GLY A 650 -4.41 -36.73 0.84
C GLY A 650 -5.50 -37.22 -0.12
N THR A 651 -6.73 -37.40 0.36
CA THR A 651 -7.92 -37.73 -0.43
C THR A 651 -9.12 -36.96 0.07
N LEU A 652 -10.08 -36.63 -0.81
CA LEU A 652 -11.34 -35.98 -0.43
C LEU A 652 -12.47 -37.00 -0.33
N THR A 653 -13.06 -37.12 0.82
CA THR A 653 -14.33 -37.82 0.99
C THR A 653 -15.50 -37.00 0.39
N MET A 654 -16.64 -37.65 0.14
CA MET A 654 -17.88 -36.95 -0.28
C MET A 654 -18.25 -35.84 0.68
N ALA A 655 -18.07 -36.04 1.97
CA ALA A 655 -18.41 -35.06 3.03
C ALA A 655 -17.52 -33.81 2.95
N GLU A 656 -16.21 -33.97 2.75
CA GLU A 656 -15.26 -32.88 2.56
C GLU A 656 -15.51 -32.12 1.26
N TYR A 657 -15.69 -32.83 0.15
CA TYR A 657 -15.97 -32.24 -1.17
C TYR A 657 -17.25 -31.39 -1.16
N THR A 658 -18.28 -31.81 -0.40
CA THR A 658 -19.55 -31.09 -0.29
C THR A 658 -19.61 -30.12 0.89
N SER A 659 -18.52 -29.96 1.67
CA SER A 659 -18.49 -29.13 2.88
C SER A 659 -18.83 -27.65 2.63
N ILE A 660 -18.40 -27.09 1.50
CA ILE A 660 -18.65 -25.68 1.14
C ILE A 660 -19.93 -25.45 0.34
N ALA A 661 -20.52 -26.48 -0.24
CA ALA A 661 -21.81 -26.38 -0.95
C ALA A 661 -22.48 -27.75 -1.01
N LYS A 662 -23.68 -27.88 -0.51
CA LYS A 662 -24.46 -29.12 -0.55
C LYS A 662 -25.43 -29.10 -1.71
N GLY A 663 -25.68 -30.25 -2.33
CA GLY A 663 -26.70 -30.42 -3.36
C GLY A 663 -26.45 -31.57 -4.31
N PRO A 664 -27.49 -32.10 -4.98
CA PRO A 664 -27.41 -33.29 -5.85
C PRO A 664 -26.46 -33.12 -7.05
N GLU A 665 -26.29 -31.88 -7.53
CA GLU A 665 -25.35 -31.60 -8.62
C GLU A 665 -23.89 -31.77 -8.20
N ARG A 666 -23.56 -31.44 -6.94
CA ARG A 666 -22.22 -31.56 -6.40
C ARG A 666 -21.86 -33.00 -6.05
N GLU A 667 -22.81 -33.75 -5.55
CA GLU A 667 -22.69 -35.18 -5.32
C GLU A 667 -22.49 -35.95 -6.63
N ALA A 668 -23.25 -35.60 -7.68
CA ALA A 668 -23.06 -36.15 -9.03
C ALA A 668 -21.68 -35.78 -9.61
N ALA A 669 -21.19 -34.58 -9.35
CA ALA A 669 -19.87 -34.13 -9.79
C ALA A 669 -18.72 -34.88 -9.07
N PHE A 670 -18.90 -35.23 -7.80
CA PHE A 670 -17.96 -36.07 -7.07
C PHE A 670 -17.90 -37.48 -7.69
N THR A 671 -19.09 -38.13 -7.82
CA THR A 671 -19.20 -39.48 -8.36
C THR A 671 -18.67 -39.59 -9.81
N ALA A 672 -18.76 -38.49 -10.57
CA ALA A 672 -18.22 -38.46 -11.93
C ALA A 672 -16.70 -38.32 -12.00
N ARG A 673 -16.07 -37.87 -10.91
CA ARG A 673 -14.62 -37.73 -10.78
C ARG A 673 -13.96 -38.95 -10.11
N ASP A 674 -14.65 -39.61 -9.21
CA ASP A 674 -14.24 -40.85 -8.58
C ASP A 674 -14.20 -41.97 -9.63
N THR A 675 -13.05 -42.06 -10.30
CA THR A 675 -12.89 -42.93 -11.49
C THR A 675 -12.62 -44.38 -11.15
N ASP A 676 -12.02 -44.64 -10.00
CA ASP A 676 -11.74 -45.97 -9.49
C ASP A 676 -12.82 -46.49 -8.53
N LYS A 677 -13.78 -45.61 -8.16
CA LYS A 677 -14.96 -45.89 -7.34
C LYS A 677 -14.62 -46.38 -5.94
N ASP A 678 -13.56 -45.84 -5.37
CA ASP A 678 -13.15 -46.14 -4.02
C ASP A 678 -13.89 -45.30 -2.96
N GLY A 679 -14.68 -44.30 -3.39
CA GLY A 679 -15.47 -43.42 -2.53
C GLY A 679 -14.73 -42.20 -2.03
N SER A 680 -13.54 -41.94 -2.55
CA SER A 680 -12.73 -40.71 -2.29
C SER A 680 -12.20 -40.14 -3.58
N LEU A 681 -11.71 -38.88 -3.56
CA LEU A 681 -11.03 -38.25 -4.69
C LEU A 681 -9.58 -37.99 -4.34
N THR A 682 -8.67 -38.55 -5.09
CA THR A 682 -7.27 -38.12 -5.10
C THR A 682 -7.13 -36.74 -5.73
N LEU A 683 -6.02 -36.03 -5.53
CA LEU A 683 -5.74 -34.75 -6.19
C LEU A 683 -5.82 -34.86 -7.71
N LEU A 684 -5.39 -35.99 -8.29
CA LEU A 684 -5.45 -36.25 -9.71
C LEU A 684 -6.90 -36.30 -10.22
N GLU A 685 -7.79 -37.04 -9.55
CA GLU A 685 -9.20 -37.17 -9.89
C GLU A 685 -9.96 -35.85 -9.69
N PHE A 686 -9.69 -35.15 -8.59
CA PHE A 686 -10.24 -33.81 -8.35
C PHE A 686 -9.84 -32.82 -9.45
N SER A 687 -8.61 -32.90 -9.93
CA SER A 687 -8.04 -32.00 -10.93
C SER A 687 -8.48 -32.32 -12.35
N THR A 688 -8.92 -33.54 -12.62
CA THR A 688 -9.34 -34.00 -13.94
C THR A 688 -10.81 -33.58 -14.23
N ALA A 689 -11.08 -33.04 -15.40
CA ALA A 689 -12.45 -32.78 -15.81
C ALA A 689 -13.19 -34.10 -16.06
N PRO A 690 -14.43 -34.27 -15.58
CA PRO A 690 -15.20 -35.48 -15.88
C PRO A 690 -15.37 -35.62 -17.38
N ALA A 691 -15.23 -36.85 -17.90
CA ALA A 691 -15.44 -37.16 -19.31
C ALA A 691 -16.86 -36.72 -19.70
N LYS A 692 -16.98 -35.88 -20.74
CA LYS A 692 -18.28 -35.54 -21.31
C LYS A 692 -18.90 -36.84 -21.87
N LYS A 693 -20.01 -37.26 -21.29
CA LYS A 693 -20.89 -38.31 -21.86
C LYS A 693 -21.64 -37.75 -23.04
#